data_92937ca5080c25fa4fb93b3738cfe904
#
_entry.id   92937ca5080c25fa4fb93b3738cfe904
#
_cell.length_a   1.000
_cell.length_b   1.000
_cell.length_c   1.000
_cell.angle_alpha   90.00
_cell.angle_beta   90.00
_cell.angle_gamma   90.00
#
_symmetry.space_group_name_H-M   'P 1'
#
loop_
_entity.id
_entity.type
_entity.pdbx_description
1 polymer ?
#
loop_
_entity_poly.entity_id
_entity_poly.type
_entity_poly.pdbx_seq_one_letter_code
_entity_poly.pdbx_strand_id
1 'polypeptide(L)'
;MARFGALSRLGEALNIRTPNGSHTNLNRIADDNKNPLAVLNSPRNSSSVRSSTESARGRREQKRIQKQEKLERLEREKEELEARRKSEEERLKQLEDPAILARYGGIDEPVHPMELISIEKAATLPVGTEVTFRCRIQHQRRISEALDFLLLRDKTHTIQGVLSRTSPHMVKWVQRLHSESLVEIHGTLQKPVAPVKSALHSDIEVDIFSIHLVSAANNLPWDNYHAPDSLHQRMQDRILDLRHPSNQALFRIRATVTRTFRQALEEKQFVEIQTPKLMPAATESGAEVFKVNYFGRRAFLAQSPQLAKQMSVSADFGRVFEIGPVFRAENSNTHRHLTEYTGLDIEMALTSTYRELIATVDGVLKRIFEAMYAMPEVEIVRQRWPSAPLVWLDETPIIPYKEGIAMLRADGRDAEEEEDLSTRDEIRLGELVKEKFKTDYYILDKFPSTVRPFYTHPDDNDPRFTNSFDIFVKGQEICTGGQRINDPKDLRRSMKKAGITEDGMEEYLLAFDHGAPPHGGAGLGLERILTWALELGDVRNATLYPRDPKSLPEKPPSLPHPEADTTKPRLKDQPMPAIEDLIANYGDASNTSWLDDRFQIWRHHTGAAVGYVTRAEKFVMMTGDPLCDPRQYHEVLTAFTDFVKNELKRTPMWMLVSAPIQAILGTEFGYRTLTCAEEQRVDADRHALPKGAAQDQRRVEREGIKIHEVKPDEKFRERADKAIEAWKAARANTRHKQVHLTEVRPWVDQAHRRYFAAEKGDVVCAMVVLARLAPRHGWQVKWALDFPDSPSGTIEVLIDRALSAVTGPVTFGVGASEKLKPGAHLHGVRAKFLARSYDVVAKSLKLGRKSEFRQKFGAYGEAMYICYPRWGVTVRDLQEIIKFFED
;
A
#
# COMPACT_ATOMS: atom_id res chain seq x y z
N MET A 1 -47.96 -21.08 11.07
CA MET A 1 -48.77 -19.89 10.64
C MET A 1 -48.78 -18.75 11.69
N ALA A 2 -48.43 -18.91 12.91
CA ALA A 2 -48.46 -17.82 13.93
C ALA A 2 -47.20 -16.92 14.00
N ARG A 3 -46.15 -17.17 13.23
CA ARG A 3 -44.91 -16.37 13.20
C ARG A 3 -44.78 -15.38 12.03
N PHE A 4 -45.72 -15.40 11.07
CA PHE A 4 -45.73 -14.49 9.91
C PHE A 4 -46.52 -13.18 10.16
N GLY A 5 -47.35 -13.11 11.20
CA GLY A 5 -48.14 -11.93 11.54
C GLY A 5 -47.36 -10.71 12.08
N ALA A 6 -46.10 -10.90 12.46
CA ALA A 6 -45.30 -9.81 13.02
C ALA A 6 -44.59 -8.94 11.94
N LEU A 7 -44.40 -9.49 10.75
CA LEU A 7 -43.78 -8.75 9.63
C LEU A 7 -44.79 -7.97 8.79
N SER A 8 -46.09 -8.40 8.76
CA SER A 8 -47.11 -7.66 8.03
C SER A 8 -47.54 -6.36 8.76
N ARG A 9 -47.47 -6.33 10.09
CA ARG A 9 -47.77 -5.11 10.86
C ARG A 9 -46.67 -4.04 10.79
N LEU A 10 -45.49 -4.39 10.30
CA LEU A 10 -44.37 -3.44 10.11
C LEU A 10 -44.45 -2.68 8.77
N GLY A 11 -45.21 -3.15 7.80
CA GLY A 11 -45.45 -2.48 6.51
C GLY A 11 -46.31 -1.23 6.63
N GLU A 12 -47.24 -1.18 7.58
CA GLU A 12 -48.17 -0.06 7.79
C GLU A 12 -47.55 1.12 8.57
N ALA A 13 -46.51 0.89 9.35
CA ALA A 13 -45.86 1.94 10.16
C ALA A 13 -44.89 2.82 9.38
N LEU A 14 -44.63 2.56 8.10
CA LEU A 14 -43.64 3.29 7.27
C LEU A 14 -44.25 4.28 6.27
N ASN A 15 -45.58 4.57 6.38
CA ASN A 15 -46.26 5.61 5.61
C ASN A 15 -46.15 6.97 6.31
N ILE A 16 -44.97 7.54 6.39
CA ILE A 16 -44.76 8.93 6.84
C ILE A 16 -44.61 9.81 5.60
N ARG A 17 -45.65 10.62 5.35
CA ARG A 17 -45.69 11.74 4.40
C ARG A 17 -44.59 12.76 4.75
N THR A 18 -43.90 13.23 3.73
CA THR A 18 -42.97 14.39 3.82
C THR A 18 -43.80 15.68 3.81
N PRO A 19 -43.51 16.66 4.63
CA PRO A 19 -44.00 18.04 4.43
C PRO A 19 -43.12 18.82 3.47
N ASN A 20 -43.80 19.58 2.60
CA ASN A 20 -43.25 20.62 1.71
C ASN A 20 -42.75 21.85 2.47
N GLY A 21 -41.88 22.59 1.83
CA GLY A 21 -41.63 24.02 2.02
C GLY A 21 -40.17 24.29 2.46
N SER A 22 -39.48 25.21 1.97
CA SER A 22 -39.60 26.39 1.12
C SER A 22 -38.16 26.94 0.87
N HIS A 23 -38.00 27.49 -0.31
CA HIS A 23 -37.11 28.57 -0.76
C HIS A 23 -36.10 29.22 0.21
N THR A 24 -34.87 29.43 -0.26
CA THR A 24 -34.30 30.78 -0.44
C THR A 24 -33.14 30.77 -1.45
N ASN A 25 -33.19 31.82 -2.28
CA ASN A 25 -32.26 32.26 -3.30
C ASN A 25 -30.92 32.76 -2.74
N LEU A 26 -29.90 32.77 -3.60
CA LEU A 26 -29.06 33.96 -3.97
C LEU A 26 -28.05 33.59 -5.05
N ASN A 27 -28.30 34.06 -6.23
CA ASN A 27 -27.69 35.14 -7.03
C ASN A 27 -26.26 34.96 -7.51
N ARG A 28 -26.15 34.86 -8.85
CA ARG A 28 -25.75 35.85 -9.87
C ARG A 28 -24.26 36.05 -10.06
N ILE A 29 -23.86 35.90 -11.34
CA ILE A 29 -23.40 36.90 -12.35
C ILE A 29 -23.20 36.07 -13.66
N ALA A 30 -23.91 36.19 -14.74
CA ALA A 30 -23.95 37.11 -15.86
C ALA A 30 -22.61 37.29 -16.59
N ASP A 31 -22.47 36.92 -17.90
CA ASP A 31 -22.83 37.77 -19.05
C ASP A 31 -22.62 37.03 -20.39
N ASP A 32 -23.58 37.12 -21.23
CA ASP A 32 -23.75 37.66 -22.55
C ASP A 32 -22.88 37.15 -23.75
N ASN A 33 -23.51 36.58 -24.77
CA ASN A 33 -23.82 37.22 -26.05
C ASN A 33 -24.63 36.38 -27.06
N LYS A 34 -25.87 36.82 -27.26
CA LYS A 34 -26.68 37.07 -28.46
C LYS A 34 -26.63 36.19 -29.71
N ASN A 35 -27.85 35.67 -29.96
CA ASN A 35 -28.61 35.31 -31.14
C ASN A 35 -28.55 36.32 -32.31
N PRO A 36 -29.06 36.06 -33.58
CA PRO A 36 -30.48 35.79 -33.82
C PRO A 36 -30.91 34.94 -35.09
N LEU A 37 -32.19 34.54 -35.02
CA LEU A 37 -33.23 34.46 -36.13
C LEU A 37 -33.15 33.23 -37.08
N ALA A 38 -34.25 32.63 -37.58
CA ALA A 38 -35.71 32.79 -37.54
C ALA A 38 -36.39 31.49 -37.99
N VAL A 39 -37.49 31.14 -37.44
CA VAL A 39 -38.87 30.92 -37.89
C VAL A 39 -39.10 30.31 -39.27
N LEU A 40 -39.81 29.14 -39.34
CA LEU A 40 -41.10 28.98 -40.07
C LEU A 40 -41.67 27.53 -39.96
N ASN A 41 -42.83 27.47 -39.33
CA ASN A 41 -44.10 26.73 -39.60
C ASN A 41 -44.13 25.29 -40.12
N SER A 42 -44.92 24.53 -39.36
CA SER A 42 -45.52 23.23 -39.61
C SER A 42 -46.53 23.15 -40.79
N PRO A 43 -47.00 21.95 -41.24
CA PRO A 43 -48.19 21.38 -40.56
C PRO A 43 -48.17 19.85 -40.33
N ARG A 44 -49.07 19.47 -39.43
CA ARG A 44 -49.47 18.10 -39.09
C ARG A 44 -49.98 17.30 -40.26
N ASN A 45 -49.69 16.01 -40.36
CA ASN A 45 -50.70 14.98 -40.54
C ASN A 45 -50.31 13.59 -40.03
N SER A 46 -51.34 12.95 -39.56
CA SER A 46 -51.41 11.66 -38.88
C SER A 46 -51.07 10.45 -39.74
N SER A 47 -50.47 9.44 -39.16
CA SER A 47 -50.90 8.05 -39.11
C SER A 47 -49.73 7.06 -39.16
N SER A 48 -49.78 6.13 -38.29
CA SER A 48 -49.32 4.73 -38.24
C SER A 48 -48.22 4.38 -37.27
N VAL A 49 -48.68 3.67 -36.27
CA VAL A 49 -47.91 2.88 -35.30
C VAL A 49 -47.29 1.69 -36.02
N ARG A 50 -45.95 1.59 -36.09
CA ARG A 50 -45.09 0.40 -36.07
C ARG A 50 -43.67 0.76 -36.55
N SER A 51 -42.73 0.82 -35.62
CA SER A 51 -41.25 0.63 -35.77
C SER A 51 -40.43 1.54 -34.83
N SER A 52 -40.70 1.45 -33.54
CA SER A 52 -39.95 2.29 -32.57
C SER A 52 -38.70 1.65 -31.96
N THR A 53 -38.34 0.43 -32.28
CA THR A 53 -37.18 -0.28 -31.70
C THR A 53 -35.91 -0.25 -32.54
N GLU A 54 -35.99 -0.17 -33.84
CA GLU A 54 -34.84 -0.03 -34.73
C GLU A 54 -34.27 1.40 -34.76
N SER A 55 -35.11 2.42 -34.55
CA SER A 55 -34.68 3.83 -34.60
C SER A 55 -33.86 4.26 -33.38
N ALA A 56 -34.00 3.59 -32.24
CA ALA A 56 -33.21 3.92 -31.03
C ALA A 56 -31.79 3.31 -31.07
N ARG A 57 -31.65 2.12 -31.60
CA ARG A 57 -30.32 1.49 -31.86
C ARG A 57 -29.53 2.27 -32.91
N GLY A 58 -30.18 2.63 -34.01
CA GLY A 58 -29.57 3.44 -35.06
C GLY A 58 -29.11 4.83 -34.59
N ARG A 59 -29.88 5.50 -33.70
CA ARG A 59 -29.47 6.81 -33.13
C ARG A 59 -28.35 6.73 -32.14
N ARG A 60 -28.18 5.62 -31.37
CA ARG A 60 -27.06 5.42 -30.45
C ARG A 60 -25.77 5.07 -31.22
N GLU A 61 -25.88 4.22 -32.22
CA GLU A 61 -24.74 3.89 -33.10
C GLU A 61 -24.28 5.12 -33.89
N GLN A 62 -25.19 5.93 -34.40
CA GLN A 62 -24.87 7.21 -35.03
C GLN A 62 -24.20 8.21 -34.05
N LYS A 63 -24.66 8.28 -32.78
CA LYS A 63 -24.01 9.13 -31.76
C LYS A 63 -22.62 8.63 -31.37
N ARG A 64 -22.41 7.31 -31.37
CA ARG A 64 -21.10 6.69 -31.09
C ARG A 64 -20.13 6.93 -32.25
N ILE A 65 -20.60 6.71 -33.48
CA ILE A 65 -19.87 7.03 -34.72
C ILE A 65 -19.55 8.53 -34.75
N GLN A 66 -20.51 9.41 -34.51
CA GLN A 66 -20.29 10.87 -34.45
C GLN A 66 -19.30 11.28 -33.33
N LYS A 67 -19.28 10.59 -32.17
CA LYS A 67 -18.32 10.86 -31.12
C LYS A 67 -16.91 10.38 -31.49
N GLN A 68 -16.83 9.25 -32.16
CA GLN A 68 -15.56 8.70 -32.67
C GLN A 68 -15.02 9.53 -33.83
N GLU A 69 -15.85 9.90 -34.78
CA GLU A 69 -15.51 10.82 -35.88
C GLU A 69 -15.07 12.20 -35.34
N LYS A 70 -15.70 12.66 -34.24
CA LYS A 70 -15.31 13.92 -33.58
C LYS A 70 -13.95 13.80 -32.89
N LEU A 71 -13.64 12.66 -32.26
CA LEU A 71 -12.32 12.38 -31.67
C LEU A 71 -11.24 12.29 -32.75
N GLU A 72 -11.48 11.50 -33.81
CA GLU A 72 -10.56 11.36 -34.93
C GLU A 72 -10.37 12.68 -35.69
N ARG A 73 -11.42 13.51 -35.74
CA ARG A 73 -11.32 14.85 -36.29
C ARG A 73 -10.47 15.77 -35.40
N LEU A 74 -10.64 15.72 -34.08
CA LEU A 74 -9.83 16.48 -33.13
C LEU A 74 -8.37 16.03 -33.16
N GLU A 75 -8.09 14.74 -33.31
CA GLU A 75 -6.75 14.23 -33.48
C GLU A 75 -6.11 14.68 -34.79
N ARG A 76 -6.83 14.61 -35.92
CA ARG A 76 -6.37 15.15 -37.20
C ARG A 76 -6.16 16.66 -37.14
N GLU A 77 -7.08 17.41 -36.57
CA GLU A 77 -6.94 18.87 -36.38
C GLU A 77 -5.72 19.20 -35.51
N LYS A 78 -5.41 18.36 -34.51
CA LYS A 78 -4.21 18.49 -33.67
C LYS A 78 -2.94 18.17 -34.48
N GLU A 79 -2.94 17.08 -35.24
CA GLU A 79 -1.81 16.69 -36.11
C GLU A 79 -1.58 17.73 -37.22
N GLU A 80 -2.64 18.23 -37.87
CA GLU A 80 -2.53 19.30 -38.85
C GLU A 80 -2.04 20.63 -38.25
N LEU A 81 -2.47 20.94 -37.00
CA LEU A 81 -1.98 22.12 -36.29
C LEU A 81 -0.50 22.00 -35.94
N GLU A 82 -0.08 20.79 -35.53
CA GLU A 82 1.35 20.50 -35.23
C GLU A 82 2.19 20.54 -36.53
N ALA A 83 1.67 19.98 -37.64
CA ALA A 83 2.34 20.03 -38.95
C ALA A 83 2.45 21.45 -39.47
N ARG A 84 1.39 22.27 -39.38
CA ARG A 84 1.42 23.71 -39.73
C ARG A 84 2.42 24.45 -38.85
N ARG A 85 2.45 24.17 -37.54
CA ARG A 85 3.44 24.78 -36.63
C ARG A 85 4.86 24.42 -37.02
N LYS A 86 5.16 23.17 -37.33
CA LYS A 86 6.49 22.72 -37.81
C LYS A 86 6.87 23.39 -39.13
N SER A 87 5.96 23.43 -40.10
CA SER A 87 6.20 24.08 -41.42
C SER A 87 6.42 25.56 -41.27
N GLU A 88 5.67 26.26 -40.41
CA GLU A 88 5.85 27.69 -40.12
C GLU A 88 7.17 27.93 -39.37
N GLU A 89 7.54 27.07 -38.48
CA GLU A 89 8.84 27.13 -37.77
C GLU A 89 10.02 26.92 -38.73
N GLU A 90 9.95 25.96 -39.63
CA GLU A 90 10.96 25.75 -40.67
C GLU A 90 11.07 26.93 -41.60
N ARG A 91 9.94 27.51 -42.02
CA ARG A 91 9.92 28.70 -42.86
C ARG A 91 10.51 29.93 -42.13
N LEU A 92 10.22 30.08 -40.83
CA LEU A 92 10.75 31.19 -40.04
C LEU A 92 12.25 31.01 -39.76
N LYS A 93 12.73 29.77 -39.57
CA LYS A 93 14.16 29.43 -39.48
C LYS A 93 14.91 29.80 -40.76
N GLN A 94 14.29 29.66 -41.93
CA GLN A 94 14.91 30.06 -43.21
C GLN A 94 15.03 31.57 -43.41
N LEU A 95 14.26 32.36 -42.65
CA LEU A 95 14.25 33.82 -42.72
C LEU A 95 15.11 34.49 -41.66
N GLU A 96 15.58 33.71 -40.65
CA GLU A 96 16.37 34.24 -39.54
C GLU A 96 17.88 34.16 -39.86
N ASP A 97 18.64 35.17 -39.38
CA ASP A 97 20.09 35.19 -39.47
C ASP A 97 20.69 33.88 -38.89
N PRO A 98 21.56 33.18 -39.64
CA PRO A 98 22.25 31.99 -39.15
C PRO A 98 22.97 32.19 -37.81
N ALA A 99 23.50 33.39 -37.55
CA ALA A 99 24.13 33.75 -36.29
C ALA A 99 23.13 33.77 -35.13
N ILE A 100 21.85 34.05 -35.38
CA ILE A 100 20.79 34.00 -34.35
C ILE A 100 20.31 32.55 -34.19
N LEU A 101 20.15 31.78 -35.26
CA LEU A 101 19.77 30.37 -35.22
C LEU A 101 20.76 29.51 -34.41
N ALA A 102 22.04 29.86 -34.44
CA ALA A 102 23.08 29.19 -33.64
C ALA A 102 22.95 29.44 -32.13
N ARG A 103 22.10 30.39 -31.68
CA ARG A 103 21.96 30.74 -30.26
C ARG A 103 20.90 29.92 -29.53
N TYR A 104 20.07 29.13 -30.21
CA TYR A 104 19.02 28.35 -29.60
C TYR A 104 18.72 27.07 -30.38
N GLY A 105 18.15 26.06 -29.72
CA GLY A 105 17.81 24.78 -30.34
C GLY A 105 18.23 23.58 -29.48
N GLY A 106 18.25 22.37 -30.07
CA GLY A 106 18.84 21.21 -29.45
C GLY A 106 20.38 21.25 -29.46
N ILE A 107 21.00 20.52 -28.55
CA ILE A 107 22.45 20.27 -28.55
C ILE A 107 22.67 18.94 -29.25
N ASP A 108 23.30 18.99 -30.42
CA ASP A 108 23.79 17.78 -31.11
C ASP A 108 25.27 17.53 -30.78
N GLU A 109 26.04 18.60 -30.48
CA GLU A 109 27.43 18.55 -29.99
C GLU A 109 27.68 19.67 -28.98
N PRO A 110 28.73 19.64 -28.14
CA PRO A 110 29.04 20.70 -27.20
C PRO A 110 29.24 22.04 -27.95
N VAL A 111 28.31 22.96 -27.75
CA VAL A 111 28.25 24.21 -28.52
C VAL A 111 29.31 25.22 -28.11
N HIS A 112 29.82 25.13 -26.87
CA HIS A 112 30.77 26.10 -26.33
C HIS A 112 32.04 25.47 -25.79
N PRO A 113 33.23 25.98 -26.09
CA PRO A 113 34.52 25.56 -25.52
C PRO A 113 34.71 26.06 -24.08
N MET A 114 33.77 26.83 -23.51
CA MET A 114 33.88 27.35 -22.14
C MET A 114 33.59 26.25 -21.09
N GLU A 115 34.33 26.31 -19.99
CA GLU A 115 34.12 25.43 -18.85
C GLU A 115 32.73 25.64 -18.25
N LEU A 116 31.98 24.55 -18.08
CA LEU A 116 30.68 24.55 -17.40
C LEU A 116 30.89 24.79 -15.89
N ILE A 117 30.31 25.87 -15.38
CA ILE A 117 30.34 26.15 -13.93
C ILE A 117 28.96 25.94 -13.29
N SER A 118 28.92 25.84 -11.96
CA SER A 118 27.65 25.79 -11.23
C SER A 118 27.06 27.22 -11.08
N ILE A 119 25.72 27.31 -10.90
CA ILE A 119 25.06 28.58 -10.55
C ILE A 119 25.62 29.12 -9.23
N GLU A 120 25.96 28.27 -8.27
CA GLU A 120 26.64 28.65 -7.04
C GLU A 120 27.94 29.42 -7.29
N LYS A 121 28.84 28.86 -8.15
CA LYS A 121 30.09 29.50 -8.54
C LYS A 121 29.86 30.78 -9.35
N ALA A 122 28.92 30.72 -10.31
CA ALA A 122 28.56 31.89 -11.11
C ALA A 122 28.13 33.09 -10.26
N ALA A 123 27.34 32.83 -9.19
CA ALA A 123 26.87 33.91 -8.31
C ALA A 123 28.00 34.59 -7.48
N THR A 124 29.19 34.01 -7.40
CA THR A 124 30.34 34.60 -6.72
C THR A 124 31.22 35.43 -7.64
N LEU A 125 30.98 35.41 -8.96
CA LEU A 125 31.77 36.12 -9.95
C LEU A 125 31.30 37.58 -10.11
N PRO A 126 32.20 38.50 -10.57
CA PRO A 126 31.82 39.88 -10.79
C PRO A 126 30.74 40.05 -11.87
N VAL A 127 29.91 41.07 -11.71
CA VAL A 127 29.01 41.54 -12.77
C VAL A 127 29.82 41.89 -14.04
N GLY A 128 29.31 41.51 -15.22
CA GLY A 128 29.99 41.61 -16.52
C GLY A 128 30.76 40.36 -16.92
N THR A 129 30.86 39.34 -16.05
CA THR A 129 31.53 38.08 -16.39
C THR A 129 30.64 37.24 -17.30
N GLU A 130 31.19 36.69 -18.38
CA GLU A 130 30.53 35.68 -19.22
C GLU A 130 30.59 34.32 -18.51
N VAL A 131 29.44 33.62 -18.50
CA VAL A 131 29.28 32.34 -17.82
C VAL A 131 28.53 31.34 -18.70
N THR A 132 28.90 30.05 -18.54
CA THR A 132 28.16 28.96 -19.16
C THR A 132 27.84 27.90 -18.07
N PHE A 133 26.55 27.53 -17.96
CA PHE A 133 26.11 26.54 -17.00
C PHE A 133 24.91 25.73 -17.52
N ARG A 134 24.77 24.50 -17.02
CA ARG A 134 23.58 23.67 -17.23
C ARG A 134 22.65 23.80 -16.05
N CYS A 135 21.36 24.02 -16.33
CA CYS A 135 20.35 24.21 -15.31
C CYS A 135 18.98 23.74 -15.79
N ARG A 136 18.02 23.64 -14.87
CA ARG A 136 16.63 23.41 -15.21
C ARG A 136 15.87 24.73 -15.26
N ILE A 137 14.98 24.84 -16.25
CA ILE A 137 13.98 25.90 -16.28
C ILE A 137 12.94 25.58 -15.21
N GLN A 138 12.97 26.27 -14.09
CA GLN A 138 12.05 26.02 -12.99
C GLN A 138 10.70 26.71 -13.23
N HIS A 139 10.72 27.97 -13.63
CA HIS A 139 9.54 28.78 -13.93
C HIS A 139 9.83 29.76 -15.06
N GLN A 140 8.80 30.08 -15.86
CA GLN A 140 8.85 31.10 -16.90
C GLN A 140 7.84 32.21 -16.62
N ARG A 141 8.26 33.47 -16.75
CA ARG A 141 7.38 34.63 -16.65
C ARG A 141 7.41 35.38 -17.96
N ARG A 142 6.45 35.09 -18.79
CA ARG A 142 6.29 35.70 -20.13
C ARG A 142 5.79 37.14 -19.98
N ILE A 143 6.53 38.11 -20.51
CA ILE A 143 6.16 39.52 -20.46
C ILE A 143 5.70 40.01 -21.84
N SER A 144 6.46 39.68 -22.89
CA SER A 144 6.14 40.04 -24.27
C SER A 144 6.75 39.05 -25.27
N GLU A 145 6.59 39.31 -26.55
CA GLU A 145 7.25 38.52 -27.61
C GLU A 145 8.77 38.73 -27.67
N ALA A 146 9.29 39.77 -27.00
CA ALA A 146 10.72 40.12 -27.00
C ALA A 146 11.34 40.08 -25.60
N LEU A 147 10.60 39.72 -24.57
CA LEU A 147 11.08 39.69 -23.19
C LEU A 147 10.47 38.52 -22.42
N ASP A 148 11.32 37.68 -21.89
CA ASP A 148 10.94 36.57 -20.98
C ASP A 148 11.91 36.48 -19.80
N PHE A 149 11.40 36.13 -18.63
CA PHE A 149 12.19 35.86 -17.43
C PHE A 149 12.11 34.39 -17.10
N LEU A 150 13.26 33.77 -16.93
CA LEU A 150 13.41 32.38 -16.54
C LEU A 150 13.94 32.27 -15.11
N LEU A 151 13.27 31.52 -14.24
CA LEU A 151 13.88 31.10 -13.01
C LEU A 151 14.66 29.82 -13.31
N LEU A 152 15.97 29.91 -13.21
CA LEU A 152 16.91 28.83 -13.53
C LEU A 152 17.41 28.16 -12.23
N ARG A 153 17.45 26.83 -12.19
CA ARG A 153 17.85 26.07 -11.02
C ARG A 153 18.96 25.06 -11.33
N ASP A 154 20.02 25.12 -10.53
CA ASP A 154 21.01 24.05 -10.38
C ASP A 154 21.03 23.59 -8.93
N LYS A 155 20.54 22.36 -8.66
CA LYS A 155 20.43 21.77 -7.30
C LYS A 155 19.64 22.66 -6.34
N THR A 156 20.32 23.29 -5.36
CA THR A 156 19.73 24.21 -4.37
C THR A 156 19.80 25.68 -4.77
N HIS A 157 20.59 26.03 -5.81
CA HIS A 157 20.84 27.38 -6.22
C HIS A 157 19.92 27.81 -7.37
N THR A 158 19.33 28.98 -7.23
CA THR A 158 18.45 29.56 -8.27
C THR A 158 18.91 30.98 -8.62
N ILE A 159 18.85 31.32 -9.93
CA ILE A 159 19.17 32.61 -10.48
C ILE A 159 18.13 33.02 -11.54
N GLN A 160 17.88 34.31 -11.71
CA GLN A 160 17.02 34.78 -12.81
C GLN A 160 17.84 34.84 -14.12
N GLY A 161 17.27 34.23 -15.17
CA GLY A 161 17.75 34.48 -16.54
C GLY A 161 16.85 35.49 -17.27
N VAL A 162 17.41 36.40 -18.02
CA VAL A 162 16.69 37.40 -18.79
C VAL A 162 16.92 37.15 -20.27
N LEU A 163 15.83 36.95 -21.00
CA LEU A 163 15.83 36.91 -22.46
C LEU A 163 15.37 38.28 -22.99
N SER A 164 16.29 39.19 -23.13
CA SER A 164 16.08 40.54 -23.70
C SER A 164 16.99 40.70 -24.93
N ARG A 165 16.61 41.52 -25.88
CA ARG A 165 17.40 41.78 -27.13
C ARG A 165 17.66 40.55 -28.01
N THR A 166 16.90 39.50 -27.81
CA THR A 166 16.98 38.31 -28.64
C THR A 166 15.92 38.32 -29.73
N SER A 167 16.05 37.47 -30.73
CA SER A 167 15.04 37.30 -31.77
C SER A 167 13.70 36.88 -31.14
N PRO A 168 12.55 37.45 -31.59
CA PRO A 168 11.22 36.99 -31.20
C PRO A 168 11.04 35.46 -31.40
N HIS A 169 11.74 34.88 -32.35
CA HIS A 169 11.69 33.42 -32.61
C HIS A 169 12.38 32.63 -31.51
N MET A 170 13.53 33.06 -31.02
CA MET A 170 14.22 32.47 -29.88
C MET A 170 13.34 32.52 -28.61
N VAL A 171 12.70 33.67 -28.33
CA VAL A 171 11.78 33.80 -27.19
C VAL A 171 10.59 32.86 -27.34
N LYS A 172 9.97 32.81 -28.52
CA LYS A 172 8.86 31.86 -28.79
C LYS A 172 9.28 30.41 -28.66
N TRP A 173 10.51 30.06 -29.07
CA TRP A 173 11.04 28.72 -28.92
C TRP A 173 11.22 28.34 -27.44
N VAL A 174 11.84 29.23 -26.64
CA VAL A 174 11.99 29.02 -25.19
C VAL A 174 10.64 28.91 -24.49
N GLN A 175 9.64 29.73 -24.88
CA GLN A 175 8.30 29.69 -24.30
C GLN A 175 7.54 28.36 -24.52
N ARG A 176 8.00 27.52 -25.46
CA ARG A 176 7.44 26.18 -25.71
C ARG A 176 8.10 25.11 -24.86
N LEU A 177 9.24 25.40 -24.22
CA LEU A 177 9.91 24.44 -23.34
C LEU A 177 9.08 24.25 -22.07
N HIS A 178 8.94 22.99 -21.66
CA HIS A 178 8.28 22.68 -20.40
C HIS A 178 9.20 23.02 -19.22
N SER A 179 8.59 23.41 -18.10
CA SER A 179 9.30 23.47 -16.82
C SER A 179 9.99 22.14 -16.54
N GLU A 180 11.11 22.19 -15.81
CA GLU A 180 12.00 21.06 -15.54
C GLU A 180 12.83 20.56 -16.75
N SER A 181 12.68 21.15 -17.95
CA SER A 181 13.62 20.88 -19.04
C SER A 181 15.04 21.29 -18.65
N LEU A 182 16.02 20.46 -18.99
CA LEU A 182 17.45 20.73 -18.77
C LEU A 182 17.99 21.49 -19.97
N VAL A 183 18.55 22.65 -19.70
CA VAL A 183 19.11 23.53 -20.70
C VAL A 183 20.56 23.91 -20.39
N GLU A 184 21.34 24.23 -21.42
CA GLU A 184 22.64 24.88 -21.33
C GLU A 184 22.47 26.33 -21.68
N ILE A 185 22.96 27.22 -20.82
CA ILE A 185 22.84 28.68 -20.95
C ILE A 185 24.23 29.28 -20.99
N HIS A 186 24.43 30.13 -21.99
CA HIS A 186 25.58 31.06 -22.06
C HIS A 186 25.04 32.50 -22.00
N GLY A 187 25.67 33.33 -21.16
CA GLY A 187 25.24 34.70 -20.96
C GLY A 187 26.18 35.50 -20.09
N THR A 188 25.81 36.74 -19.83
CA THR A 188 26.60 37.69 -19.04
C THR A 188 25.90 37.97 -17.71
N LEU A 189 26.63 37.91 -16.62
CA LEU A 189 26.14 38.28 -15.29
C LEU A 189 25.86 39.79 -15.23
N GLN A 190 24.68 40.16 -14.77
CA GLN A 190 24.27 41.55 -14.60
C GLN A 190 23.55 41.80 -13.27
N LYS A 191 23.45 43.05 -12.86
CA LYS A 191 22.67 43.42 -11.68
C LYS A 191 21.20 43.62 -12.08
N PRO A 192 20.24 42.98 -11.40
CA PRO A 192 18.82 43.21 -11.67
C PRO A 192 18.40 44.64 -11.29
N VAL A 193 17.35 45.15 -11.91
CA VAL A 193 16.76 46.46 -11.59
C VAL A 193 16.29 46.56 -10.14
N ALA A 194 15.78 45.45 -9.62
CA ALA A 194 15.40 45.27 -8.21
C ALA A 194 15.71 43.82 -7.78
N PRO A 195 15.99 43.57 -6.48
CA PRO A 195 16.27 42.22 -6.03
C PRO A 195 15.18 41.20 -6.40
N VAL A 196 15.60 40.07 -6.95
CA VAL A 196 14.72 39.01 -7.46
C VAL A 196 14.25 38.12 -6.31
N LYS A 197 13.10 38.42 -5.74
CA LYS A 197 12.57 37.71 -4.55
C LYS A 197 12.34 36.20 -4.74
N SER A 198 12.19 35.74 -5.98
CA SER A 198 11.96 34.34 -6.32
C SER A 198 13.23 33.52 -6.48
N ALA A 199 14.39 34.14 -6.55
CA ALA A 199 15.69 33.51 -6.70
C ALA A 199 16.48 33.53 -5.39
N LEU A 200 17.27 32.47 -5.12
CA LEU A 200 18.19 32.44 -3.99
C LEU A 200 19.26 33.53 -4.16
N HIS A 201 19.79 33.66 -5.37
CA HIS A 201 20.72 34.75 -5.72
C HIS A 201 19.92 35.96 -6.24
N SER A 202 19.40 36.75 -5.29
CA SER A 202 18.48 37.88 -5.57
C SER A 202 19.13 39.11 -6.22
N ASP A 203 20.44 39.31 -6.02
CA ASP A 203 21.17 40.53 -6.38
C ASP A 203 21.94 40.41 -7.71
N ILE A 204 21.83 39.26 -8.36
CA ILE A 204 22.49 38.96 -9.62
C ILE A 204 21.55 38.21 -10.55
N GLU A 205 21.61 38.49 -11.86
CA GLU A 205 20.86 37.77 -12.88
C GLU A 205 21.75 37.57 -14.12
N VAL A 206 21.29 36.70 -15.05
CA VAL A 206 22.02 36.38 -16.29
C VAL A 206 21.28 36.98 -17.50
N ASP A 207 21.92 37.88 -18.25
CA ASP A 207 21.45 38.25 -19.58
C ASP A 207 21.83 37.14 -20.55
N ILE A 208 20.83 36.41 -21.03
CA ILE A 208 20.99 35.16 -21.79
C ILE A 208 21.34 35.51 -23.25
N PHE A 209 22.53 35.12 -23.66
CA PHE A 209 22.98 35.22 -25.04
C PHE A 209 22.57 34.03 -25.87
N SER A 210 22.76 32.81 -25.34
CA SER A 210 22.30 31.59 -26.00
C SER A 210 21.69 30.60 -25.01
N ILE A 211 20.75 29.78 -25.48
CA ILE A 211 20.08 28.71 -24.70
C ILE A 211 19.86 27.48 -25.56
N HIS A 212 20.37 26.34 -25.13
CA HIS A 212 20.26 25.09 -25.85
C HIS A 212 19.58 24.03 -25.00
N LEU A 213 18.69 23.26 -25.61
CA LEU A 213 17.98 22.18 -24.96
C LEU A 213 18.87 20.92 -24.85
N VAL A 214 19.23 20.53 -23.67
CA VAL A 214 19.97 19.28 -23.38
C VAL A 214 19.02 18.09 -23.25
N SER A 215 17.88 18.28 -22.51
CA SER A 215 16.87 17.24 -22.32
C SER A 215 15.52 17.88 -22.07
N ALA A 216 14.54 17.52 -22.89
CA ALA A 216 13.16 17.98 -22.74
C ALA A 216 12.46 17.27 -21.58
N ALA A 217 11.71 18.01 -20.76
CA ALA A 217 10.73 17.46 -19.86
C ALA A 217 9.39 17.29 -20.57
N ASN A 218 8.67 16.22 -20.25
CA ASN A 218 7.26 16.06 -20.63
C ASN A 218 6.33 16.84 -19.70
N ASN A 219 5.02 16.76 -19.92
CA ASN A 219 4.04 17.31 -18.99
C ASN A 219 4.23 16.68 -17.61
N LEU A 220 4.42 17.54 -16.61
CA LEU A 220 4.62 17.09 -15.23
C LEU A 220 3.27 16.88 -14.54
N PRO A 221 3.17 15.92 -13.62
CA PRO A 221 1.93 15.65 -12.89
C PRO A 221 1.56 16.78 -11.92
N TRP A 222 2.55 17.58 -11.47
CA TRP A 222 2.40 18.75 -10.60
C TRP A 222 3.60 19.69 -10.74
N ASP A 223 3.41 20.93 -10.32
CA ASP A 223 4.46 21.94 -10.28
C ASP A 223 5.40 21.64 -9.09
N ASN A 224 6.70 21.53 -9.34
CA ASN A 224 7.69 21.24 -8.30
C ASN A 224 7.74 22.27 -7.16
N TYR A 225 7.30 23.50 -7.40
CA TYR A 225 7.18 24.56 -6.38
C TYR A 225 5.93 24.42 -5.52
N HIS A 226 4.86 23.84 -6.08
CA HIS A 226 3.61 23.56 -5.40
C HIS A 226 3.45 22.06 -5.27
N ALA A 227 4.48 21.41 -4.70
CA ALA A 227 4.44 19.99 -4.42
C ALA A 227 3.20 19.65 -3.58
N PRO A 228 2.48 18.57 -3.89
CA PRO A 228 1.30 18.18 -3.12
C PRO A 228 1.64 18.01 -1.64
N ASP A 229 0.71 18.41 -0.74
CA ASP A 229 0.85 18.16 0.70
C ASP A 229 0.83 16.66 1.01
N SER A 230 0.13 15.89 0.20
CA SER A 230 0.03 14.44 0.33
C SER A 230 1.38 13.75 0.11
N LEU A 231 1.91 13.16 1.18
CA LEU A 231 3.13 12.33 1.11
C LEU A 231 3.01 11.21 0.08
N HIS A 232 1.83 10.59 -0.04
CA HIS A 232 1.57 9.51 -1.00
C HIS A 232 1.77 9.99 -2.45
N GLN A 233 1.21 11.14 -2.83
CA GLN A 233 1.39 11.70 -4.17
C GLN A 233 2.86 12.04 -4.45
N ARG A 234 3.57 12.61 -3.47
CA ARG A 234 5.00 12.92 -3.61
C ARG A 234 5.85 11.65 -3.76
N MET A 235 5.48 10.56 -3.10
CA MET A 235 6.19 9.28 -3.24
C MET A 235 5.92 8.58 -4.58
N GLN A 236 4.76 8.78 -5.21
CA GLN A 236 4.48 8.30 -6.57
C GLN A 236 5.38 8.96 -7.62
N ASP A 237 5.66 10.26 -7.46
CA ASP A 237 6.52 11.05 -8.36
C ASP A 237 7.82 11.47 -7.65
N ARG A 238 8.43 10.52 -6.92
CA ARG A 238 9.56 10.79 -6.03
C ARG A 238 10.74 11.45 -6.70
N ILE A 239 11.03 11.13 -7.97
CA ILE A 239 12.11 11.78 -8.73
C ILE A 239 11.88 13.30 -8.86
N LEU A 240 10.63 13.70 -9.13
CA LEU A 240 10.28 15.11 -9.22
C LEU A 240 10.32 15.78 -7.83
N ASP A 241 9.80 15.12 -6.80
CA ASP A 241 9.87 15.61 -5.40
C ASP A 241 11.35 15.79 -4.95
N LEU A 242 12.24 14.86 -5.28
CA LEU A 242 13.68 14.95 -4.94
C LEU A 242 14.41 16.10 -5.63
N ARG A 243 13.86 16.66 -6.71
CA ARG A 243 14.44 17.86 -7.36
C ARG A 243 14.18 19.15 -6.56
N HIS A 244 13.25 19.13 -5.61
CA HIS A 244 12.96 20.29 -4.77
C HIS A 244 14.19 20.67 -3.94
N PRO A 245 14.54 21.98 -3.85
CA PRO A 245 15.72 22.45 -3.13
C PRO A 245 15.81 21.92 -1.68
N SER A 246 14.69 21.88 -0.97
CA SER A 246 14.65 21.35 0.42
C SER A 246 15.03 19.88 0.52
N ASN A 247 14.63 19.03 -0.45
CA ASN A 247 15.09 17.64 -0.48
C ASN A 247 16.58 17.55 -0.84
N GLN A 248 17.03 18.37 -1.83
CA GLN A 248 18.45 18.44 -2.19
C GLN A 248 19.32 18.86 -0.99
N ALA A 249 18.86 19.81 -0.19
CA ALA A 249 19.51 20.23 1.06
C ALA A 249 19.50 19.14 2.11
N LEU A 250 18.34 18.50 2.34
CA LEU A 250 18.17 17.42 3.32
C LEU A 250 19.14 16.26 3.09
N PHE A 251 19.32 15.81 1.84
CA PHE A 251 20.22 14.72 1.55
C PHE A 251 21.72 15.10 1.63
N ARG A 252 22.07 16.39 1.53
CA ARG A 252 23.40 16.87 1.87
C ARG A 252 23.65 16.85 3.38
N ILE A 253 22.64 17.26 4.17
CA ILE A 253 22.68 17.13 5.63
C ILE A 253 22.84 15.66 6.02
N ARG A 254 22.05 14.74 5.42
CA ARG A 254 22.17 13.30 5.64
C ARG A 254 23.59 12.78 5.40
N ALA A 255 24.22 13.21 4.29
CA ALA A 255 25.58 12.83 3.97
C ALA A 255 26.60 13.37 5.01
N THR A 256 26.38 14.57 5.54
CA THR A 256 27.19 15.13 6.61
C THR A 256 27.04 14.36 7.92
N VAL A 257 25.81 13.97 8.29
CA VAL A 257 25.54 13.14 9.49
C VAL A 257 26.33 11.83 9.43
N THR A 258 26.25 11.09 8.32
CA THR A 258 27.00 9.82 8.17
C THR A 258 28.51 10.01 8.16
N ARG A 259 29.00 11.07 7.51
CA ARG A 259 30.42 11.43 7.52
C ARG A 259 30.90 11.76 8.93
N THR A 260 30.17 12.60 9.68
CA THR A 260 30.52 13.00 11.05
C THR A 260 30.49 11.81 12.01
N PHE A 261 29.50 10.90 11.86
CA PHE A 261 29.45 9.65 12.65
C PHE A 261 30.74 8.83 12.45
N ARG A 262 31.15 8.63 11.18
CA ARG A 262 32.37 7.90 10.83
C ARG A 262 33.61 8.56 11.46
N GLN A 263 33.79 9.85 11.22
CA GLN A 263 34.95 10.60 11.71
C GLN A 263 35.02 10.57 13.24
N ALA A 264 33.90 10.78 13.94
CA ALA A 264 33.88 10.77 15.41
C ALA A 264 34.24 9.42 16.02
N LEU A 265 33.93 8.32 15.32
CA LEU A 265 34.26 6.97 15.79
C LEU A 265 35.71 6.56 15.41
N GLU A 266 36.18 6.88 14.22
CA GLU A 266 37.55 6.65 13.78
C GLU A 266 38.55 7.35 14.71
N GLU A 267 38.30 8.59 15.14
CA GLU A 267 39.10 9.32 16.12
C GLU A 267 39.13 8.62 17.49
N LYS A 268 38.10 7.81 17.80
CA LYS A 268 38.06 6.96 19.02
C LYS A 268 38.55 5.54 18.79
N GLN A 269 39.26 5.31 17.66
CA GLN A 269 39.85 4.02 17.28
C GLN A 269 38.83 2.89 17.04
N PHE A 270 37.61 3.23 16.57
CA PHE A 270 36.69 2.24 16.07
C PHE A 270 37.04 1.83 14.64
N VAL A 271 36.85 0.55 14.33
CA VAL A 271 37.01 -0.03 12.98
C VAL A 271 35.67 -0.13 12.30
N GLU A 272 35.53 0.43 11.08
CA GLU A 272 34.33 0.23 10.27
C GLU A 272 34.27 -1.19 9.72
N ILE A 273 33.17 -1.89 9.96
CA ILE A 273 32.96 -3.25 9.48
C ILE A 273 31.73 -3.29 8.56
N GLN A 274 31.62 -4.34 7.71
CA GLN A 274 30.48 -4.65 6.89
C GLN A 274 30.06 -6.09 7.18
N THR A 275 28.85 -6.25 7.72
CA THR A 275 28.33 -7.56 8.11
C THR A 275 27.38 -8.14 7.07
N PRO A 276 27.28 -9.49 6.96
CA PRO A 276 26.30 -10.12 6.08
C PRO A 276 24.86 -9.71 6.40
N LYS A 277 24.04 -9.48 5.36
CA LYS A 277 22.61 -9.19 5.51
C LYS A 277 21.72 -10.41 5.23
N LEU A 278 22.30 -11.53 4.79
CA LEU A 278 21.64 -12.82 4.70
C LEU A 278 22.03 -13.65 5.91
N MET A 279 21.07 -13.92 6.79
CA MET A 279 21.26 -14.57 8.09
C MET A 279 20.69 -15.98 8.09
N PRO A 280 21.33 -16.95 8.78
CA PRO A 280 20.80 -18.32 8.90
C PRO A 280 19.62 -18.42 9.85
N ALA A 281 19.53 -17.53 10.85
CA ALA A 281 18.47 -17.49 11.86
C ALA A 281 17.88 -16.08 12.01
N ALA A 282 16.66 -16.00 12.59
CA ALA A 282 16.08 -14.76 13.04
C ALA A 282 16.71 -14.36 14.39
N THR A 283 17.17 -13.12 14.51
CA THR A 283 18.02 -12.69 15.62
C THR A 283 17.29 -12.01 16.78
N GLU A 284 16.12 -11.37 16.52
CA GLU A 284 15.44 -10.56 17.54
C GLU A 284 14.01 -11.03 17.83
N SER A 285 13.19 -11.32 16.81
CA SER A 285 11.88 -11.95 17.00
C SER A 285 11.48 -12.74 15.75
N GLY A 286 10.99 -13.96 15.89
CA GLY A 286 10.71 -14.86 14.78
C GLY A 286 9.57 -14.43 13.85
N ALA A 287 8.74 -13.46 14.24
CA ALA A 287 7.55 -13.06 13.50
C ALA A 287 7.80 -11.89 12.52
N GLU A 288 8.79 -11.05 12.74
CA GLU A 288 8.99 -9.77 12.04
C GLU A 288 10.23 -9.75 11.12
N VAL A 289 10.53 -10.89 10.48
CA VAL A 289 11.69 -11.04 9.58
C VAL A 289 11.26 -11.32 8.15
N PHE A 290 11.96 -10.72 7.18
CA PHE A 290 11.84 -11.10 5.77
C PHE A 290 12.55 -12.44 5.52
N LYS A 291 11.82 -13.43 5.00
CA LYS A 291 12.34 -14.74 4.64
C LYS A 291 12.77 -14.76 3.18
N VAL A 292 13.93 -15.31 2.90
CA VAL A 292 14.53 -15.38 1.57
C VAL A 292 14.80 -16.84 1.23
N ASN A 293 14.54 -17.23 -0.02
CA ASN A 293 14.96 -18.54 -0.52
C ASN A 293 16.46 -18.46 -0.92
N TYR A 294 17.31 -19.13 -0.16
CA TYR A 294 18.75 -19.19 -0.38
C TYR A 294 19.13 -20.59 -0.90
N PHE A 295 19.16 -20.76 -2.23
CA PHE A 295 19.50 -22.05 -2.89
C PHE A 295 18.70 -23.24 -2.34
N GLY A 296 17.39 -23.06 -2.19
CA GLY A 296 16.47 -24.09 -1.68
C GLY A 296 16.44 -24.20 -0.13
N ARG A 297 17.26 -23.44 0.58
CA ARG A 297 17.26 -23.30 2.03
C ARG A 297 16.61 -21.99 2.46
N ARG A 298 16.13 -21.90 3.69
CA ARG A 298 15.57 -20.66 4.25
C ARG A 298 16.71 -19.81 4.80
N ALA A 299 16.75 -18.53 4.42
CA ALA A 299 17.55 -17.48 5.02
C ALA A 299 16.64 -16.31 5.42
N PHE A 300 17.20 -15.35 6.14
CA PHE A 300 16.49 -14.17 6.64
C PHE A 300 17.28 -12.91 6.31
N LEU A 301 16.60 -11.78 6.09
CA LEU A 301 17.26 -10.48 6.04
C LEU A 301 17.55 -9.99 7.47
N ALA A 302 18.74 -9.43 7.68
CA ALA A 302 19.22 -9.01 8.99
C ALA A 302 18.35 -7.87 9.57
N GLN A 303 17.84 -8.06 10.79
CA GLN A 303 17.11 -7.04 11.56
C GLN A 303 18.05 -6.00 12.18
N SER A 304 19.32 -6.36 12.36
CA SER A 304 20.45 -5.52 12.80
C SER A 304 21.74 -6.28 12.57
N PRO A 305 22.92 -5.64 12.64
CA PRO A 305 24.21 -6.32 12.62
C PRO A 305 24.60 -6.91 13.99
N GLN A 306 23.67 -7.03 14.94
CA GLN A 306 23.96 -7.25 16.37
C GLN A 306 24.88 -8.45 16.64
N LEU A 307 24.58 -9.62 16.10
CA LEU A 307 25.38 -10.82 16.37
C LEU A 307 26.81 -10.68 15.81
N ALA A 308 26.92 -10.20 14.57
CA ALA A 308 28.20 -10.05 13.90
C ALA A 308 29.09 -8.99 14.56
N LYS A 309 28.54 -7.86 15.03
CA LYS A 309 29.34 -6.85 15.73
C LYS A 309 29.83 -7.35 17.10
N GLN A 310 29.05 -8.16 17.83
CA GLN A 310 29.49 -8.83 19.07
C GLN A 310 30.60 -9.89 18.78
N MET A 311 30.42 -10.70 17.73
CA MET A 311 31.44 -11.66 17.28
C MET A 311 32.74 -10.96 16.90
N SER A 312 32.67 -9.77 16.25
CA SER A 312 33.84 -8.98 15.90
C SER A 312 34.59 -8.47 17.15
N VAL A 313 33.86 -8.03 18.19
CA VAL A 313 34.51 -7.65 19.48
C VAL A 313 35.13 -8.88 20.14
N SER A 314 34.48 -10.05 20.10
CA SER A 314 35.04 -11.31 20.60
C SER A 314 36.27 -11.80 19.80
N ALA A 315 36.41 -11.34 18.55
CA ALA A 315 37.57 -11.57 17.69
C ALA A 315 38.69 -10.51 17.86
N ASP A 316 38.72 -9.83 19.01
CA ASP A 316 39.72 -8.85 19.41
C ASP A 316 39.80 -7.55 18.58
N PHE A 317 38.77 -7.20 17.79
CA PHE A 317 38.69 -5.89 17.15
C PHE A 317 38.54 -4.75 18.17
N GLY A 318 38.07 -5.03 19.38
CA GLY A 318 37.91 -4.13 20.49
C GLY A 318 36.80 -3.11 20.34
N ARG A 319 36.75 -2.35 19.23
CA ARG A 319 35.74 -1.31 18.93
C ARG A 319 35.39 -1.35 17.47
N VAL A 320 34.09 -1.54 17.15
CA VAL A 320 33.59 -1.64 15.78
C VAL A 320 32.37 -0.79 15.57
N PHE A 321 32.16 -0.34 14.33
CA PHE A 321 30.91 0.29 13.91
C PHE A 321 30.54 -0.11 12.49
N GLU A 322 29.25 -0.01 12.17
CA GLU A 322 28.73 -0.23 10.83
C GLU A 322 27.70 0.86 10.46
N ILE A 323 27.76 1.34 9.22
CA ILE A 323 26.70 2.12 8.57
C ILE A 323 26.11 1.22 7.50
N GLY A 324 24.94 0.66 7.74
CA GLY A 324 24.39 -0.36 6.84
C GLY A 324 22.86 -0.47 6.83
N PRO A 325 22.31 -1.16 5.82
CA PRO A 325 20.87 -1.40 5.74
C PRO A 325 20.40 -2.38 6.81
N VAL A 326 19.20 -2.10 7.34
CA VAL A 326 18.50 -2.90 8.35
C VAL A 326 17.10 -3.19 7.86
N PHE A 327 16.59 -4.41 8.08
CA PHE A 327 15.33 -4.90 7.54
C PHE A 327 14.40 -5.36 8.66
N ARG A 328 13.20 -4.78 8.74
CA ARG A 328 12.14 -5.17 9.69
C ARG A 328 10.84 -5.42 8.95
N ALA A 329 10.30 -6.63 9.04
CA ALA A 329 9.07 -7.03 8.33
C ALA A 329 7.79 -6.59 9.07
N GLU A 330 7.86 -5.51 9.85
CA GLU A 330 6.74 -4.97 10.60
C GLU A 330 5.64 -4.48 9.65
N ASN A 331 4.44 -5.03 9.78
CA ASN A 331 3.28 -4.58 9.02
C ASN A 331 2.67 -3.30 9.64
N SER A 332 3.52 -2.29 9.82
CA SER A 332 3.17 -1.01 10.41
C SER A 332 3.44 0.13 9.41
N ASN A 333 2.40 0.92 9.11
CA ASN A 333 2.49 2.04 8.18
C ASN A 333 2.31 3.37 8.92
N THR A 334 3.11 3.58 9.97
CA THR A 334 3.12 4.83 10.74
C THR A 334 4.20 5.79 10.23
N HIS A 335 4.20 7.00 10.72
CA HIS A 335 5.19 8.05 10.40
C HIS A 335 6.60 7.78 10.95
N ARG A 336 6.80 6.74 11.80
CA ARG A 336 8.06 6.41 12.45
C ARG A 336 8.65 5.04 12.05
N HIS A 337 7.99 4.28 11.14
CA HIS A 337 8.40 2.94 10.74
C HIS A 337 8.68 2.82 9.25
N LEU A 338 9.76 2.11 8.93
CA LEU A 338 10.16 1.67 7.60
C LEU A 338 10.51 0.18 7.66
N THR A 339 10.28 -0.54 6.57
CA THR A 339 10.69 -1.95 6.45
C THR A 339 12.17 -2.10 6.07
N GLU A 340 12.80 -1.04 5.57
CA GLU A 340 14.23 -0.94 5.27
C GLU A 340 14.71 0.47 5.65
N TYR A 341 15.71 0.59 6.48
CA TYR A 341 16.30 1.85 6.92
C TYR A 341 17.81 1.74 7.11
N THR A 342 18.51 2.85 7.37
CA THR A 342 19.93 2.86 7.61
C THR A 342 20.24 2.85 9.10
N GLY A 343 20.83 1.76 9.57
CA GLY A 343 21.37 1.64 10.93
C GLY A 343 22.74 2.30 11.01
N LEU A 344 22.97 2.98 12.14
CA LEU A 344 24.26 3.44 12.60
C LEU A 344 24.59 2.65 13.87
N ASP A 345 25.39 1.62 13.75
CA ASP A 345 25.61 0.62 14.79
C ASP A 345 27.00 0.74 15.38
N ILE A 346 27.09 0.59 16.69
CA ILE A 346 28.35 0.63 17.47
C ILE A 346 28.42 -0.59 18.38
N GLU A 347 29.62 -1.18 18.58
CA GLU A 347 29.91 -2.17 19.62
C GLU A 347 31.33 -1.98 20.12
N MET A 348 31.58 -2.07 21.43
CA MET A 348 32.89 -1.86 22.04
C MET A 348 33.11 -2.72 23.28
N ALA A 349 34.36 -3.18 23.47
CA ALA A 349 34.78 -3.75 24.74
C ALA A 349 34.75 -2.67 25.83
N LEU A 350 34.31 -3.07 27.01
CA LEU A 350 34.20 -2.20 28.20
C LEU A 350 35.37 -2.46 29.14
N THR A 351 35.93 -1.39 29.69
CA THR A 351 37.02 -1.46 30.66
C THR A 351 36.53 -1.30 32.09
N SER A 352 35.41 -0.62 32.29
CA SER A 352 34.80 -0.44 33.61
C SER A 352 33.29 -0.70 33.58
N THR A 353 32.51 0.24 33.15
CA THR A 353 31.03 0.14 33.13
C THR A 353 30.46 0.54 31.78
N TYR A 354 29.23 0.17 31.51
CA TYR A 354 28.54 0.60 30.29
C TYR A 354 28.28 2.11 30.16
N ARG A 355 28.61 2.88 31.20
CA ARG A 355 28.64 4.35 31.14
C ARG A 355 29.67 4.88 30.15
N GLU A 356 30.78 4.11 29.89
CA GLU A 356 31.73 4.42 28.82
C GLU A 356 31.08 4.43 27.44
N LEU A 357 30.16 3.49 27.20
CA LEU A 357 29.36 3.43 25.96
C LEU A 357 28.40 4.61 25.86
N ILE A 358 27.66 4.93 26.94
CA ILE A 358 26.76 6.09 26.99
C ILE A 358 27.51 7.37 26.64
N ALA A 359 28.66 7.62 27.29
CA ALA A 359 29.49 8.81 27.05
C ALA A 359 30.01 8.86 25.59
N THR A 360 30.33 7.70 25.02
CA THR A 360 30.77 7.60 23.62
C THR A 360 29.64 7.97 22.65
N VAL A 361 28.45 7.38 22.81
CA VAL A 361 27.30 7.63 21.95
C VAL A 361 26.79 9.07 22.09
N ASP A 362 26.70 9.58 23.32
CA ASP A 362 26.29 10.96 23.59
C ASP A 362 27.24 11.98 22.91
N GLY A 363 28.54 11.78 23.04
CA GLY A 363 29.54 12.64 22.37
C GLY A 363 29.49 12.58 20.85
N VAL A 364 29.22 11.42 20.26
CA VAL A 364 29.03 11.26 18.81
C VAL A 364 27.76 11.98 18.34
N LEU A 365 26.62 11.83 19.06
CA LEU A 365 25.37 12.48 18.70
C LEU A 365 25.46 14.02 18.80
N LYS A 366 26.06 14.56 19.87
CA LYS A 366 26.27 16.01 20.00
C LYS A 366 27.11 16.56 18.85
N ARG A 367 28.19 15.89 18.48
CA ARG A 367 29.02 16.28 17.33
C ARG A 367 28.25 16.22 16.02
N ILE A 368 27.35 15.25 15.85
CA ILE A 368 26.43 15.18 14.69
C ILE A 368 25.48 16.39 14.67
N PHE A 369 24.88 16.75 15.79
CA PHE A 369 23.97 17.90 15.88
C PHE A 369 24.71 19.22 15.58
N GLU A 370 25.90 19.41 16.14
CA GLU A 370 26.75 20.59 15.83
C GLU A 370 27.07 20.69 14.35
N ALA A 371 27.56 19.60 13.73
CA ALA A 371 27.90 19.56 12.30
C ALA A 371 26.69 19.78 11.41
N MET A 372 25.53 19.22 11.78
CA MET A 372 24.29 19.37 11.05
C MET A 372 23.77 20.81 11.08
N TYR A 373 23.68 21.41 12.26
CA TYR A 373 23.14 22.77 12.41
C TYR A 373 24.12 23.88 11.92
N ALA A 374 25.39 23.58 11.74
CA ALA A 374 26.36 24.49 11.11
C ALA A 374 26.17 24.60 9.58
N MET A 375 25.37 23.71 8.97
CA MET A 375 25.14 23.70 7.53
C MET A 375 24.11 24.76 7.11
N PRO A 376 24.38 25.61 6.10
CA PRO A 376 23.38 26.55 5.58
C PRO A 376 22.16 25.88 4.96
N GLU A 377 22.27 24.62 4.54
CA GLU A 377 21.20 23.78 4.03
C GLU A 377 20.04 23.61 5.02
N VAL A 378 20.28 23.75 6.32
CA VAL A 378 19.23 23.67 7.35
C VAL A 378 18.14 24.73 7.12
N GLU A 379 18.53 25.95 6.74
CA GLU A 379 17.55 27.00 6.47
C GLU A 379 16.72 26.72 5.20
N ILE A 380 17.30 26.05 4.20
CA ILE A 380 16.57 25.61 3.00
C ILE A 380 15.57 24.51 3.35
N VAL A 381 15.93 23.59 4.25
CA VAL A 381 15.03 22.54 4.75
C VAL A 381 13.86 23.16 5.55
N ARG A 382 14.14 24.15 6.39
CA ARG A 382 13.14 24.87 7.21
C ARG A 382 12.10 25.64 6.40
N GLN A 383 12.40 26.04 5.17
CA GLN A 383 11.41 26.65 4.27
C GLN A 383 10.24 25.69 3.96
N ARG A 384 10.51 24.39 3.93
CA ARG A 384 9.46 23.38 3.68
C ARG A 384 8.97 22.71 4.97
N TRP A 385 9.86 22.44 5.89
CA TRP A 385 9.58 21.87 7.21
C TRP A 385 10.03 22.84 8.29
N PRO A 386 9.18 23.80 8.65
CA PRO A 386 9.48 24.74 9.72
C PRO A 386 9.78 24.00 11.01
N SER A 387 10.96 24.23 11.57
CA SER A 387 11.42 23.53 12.80
C SER A 387 12.17 24.48 13.72
N ALA A 388 11.98 24.28 15.03
CA ALA A 388 12.79 24.95 16.02
C ALA A 388 14.16 24.25 16.15
N PRO A 389 15.24 24.99 16.43
CA PRO A 389 16.52 24.39 16.76
C PRO A 389 16.40 23.40 17.93
N LEU A 390 17.10 22.28 17.83
CA LEU A 390 17.20 21.31 18.92
C LEU A 390 18.00 21.92 20.07
N VAL A 391 17.48 21.76 21.28
CA VAL A 391 18.16 22.22 22.50
C VAL A 391 18.74 21.02 23.22
N TRP A 392 20.07 21.00 23.45
CA TRP A 392 20.77 20.01 24.26
C TRP A 392 21.71 20.70 25.25
N LEU A 393 22.07 19.99 26.29
CA LEU A 393 22.96 20.47 27.34
C LEU A 393 24.34 19.83 27.23
N ASP A 394 25.39 20.51 27.75
CA ASP A 394 26.73 19.95 27.81
C ASP A 394 26.76 18.66 28.64
N GLU A 395 26.07 18.65 29.80
CA GLU A 395 25.79 17.45 30.57
C GLU A 395 24.37 16.95 30.26
N THR A 396 24.28 15.82 29.53
CA THR A 396 23.02 15.22 29.15
C THR A 396 22.30 14.61 30.36
N PRO A 397 21.04 14.94 30.64
CA PRO A 397 20.26 14.27 31.68
C PRO A 397 20.14 12.77 31.40
N ILE A 398 20.62 11.96 32.35
CA ILE A 398 20.45 10.51 32.39
C ILE A 398 19.40 10.20 33.45
N ILE A 399 18.21 9.82 33.06
CA ILE A 399 17.05 9.61 33.91
C ILE A 399 16.81 8.11 34.05
N PRO A 400 16.81 7.55 35.27
CA PRO A 400 16.39 6.16 35.46
C PRO A 400 14.99 5.92 34.96
N TYR A 401 14.72 4.78 34.29
CA TYR A 401 13.42 4.43 33.74
C TYR A 401 12.28 4.58 34.79
N LYS A 402 12.52 4.07 36.01
CA LYS A 402 11.59 4.23 37.14
C LYS A 402 11.24 5.69 37.44
N GLU A 403 12.20 6.62 37.34
CA GLU A 403 11.96 8.05 37.53
C GLU A 403 11.11 8.61 36.38
N GLY A 404 11.37 8.20 35.14
CA GLY A 404 10.57 8.52 33.97
C GLY A 404 9.09 8.10 34.15
N ILE A 405 8.87 6.86 34.59
CA ILE A 405 7.52 6.36 34.94
C ILE A 405 6.90 7.16 36.08
N ALA A 406 7.65 7.51 37.12
CA ALA A 406 7.13 8.34 38.22
C ALA A 406 6.71 9.74 37.74
N MET A 407 7.45 10.33 36.79
CA MET A 407 7.07 11.61 36.17
C MET A 407 5.75 11.51 35.41
N LEU A 408 5.55 10.44 34.63
CA LEU A 408 4.31 10.17 33.88
C LEU A 408 3.13 9.93 34.84
N ARG A 409 3.31 9.16 35.91
CA ARG A 409 2.29 8.92 36.94
C ARG A 409 1.89 10.22 37.68
N ALA A 410 2.85 11.07 37.98
CA ALA A 410 2.60 12.37 38.57
C ALA A 410 1.78 13.31 37.64
N ASP A 411 1.90 13.12 36.31
CA ASP A 411 1.12 13.82 35.29
C ASP A 411 -0.26 13.16 35.05
N GLY A 412 -0.60 12.07 35.78
CA GLY A 412 -1.88 11.37 35.66
C GLY A 412 -1.95 10.29 34.58
N ARG A 413 -0.80 9.82 34.09
CA ARG A 413 -0.70 8.68 33.16
C ARG A 413 -0.67 7.36 33.89
N ASP A 414 -1.30 6.34 33.29
CA ASP A 414 -1.25 4.96 33.77
C ASP A 414 -0.09 4.25 33.04
N ALA A 415 1.11 4.33 33.65
CA ALA A 415 2.33 3.75 33.11
C ALA A 415 2.93 2.74 34.09
N GLU A 416 3.31 1.56 33.60
CA GLU A 416 3.84 0.45 34.38
C GLU A 416 5.38 0.38 34.29
N GLU A 417 6.03 -0.01 35.42
CA GLU A 417 7.50 -0.04 35.52
C GLU A 417 8.14 -1.19 34.74
N GLU A 418 7.38 -2.25 34.44
CA GLU A 418 7.91 -3.45 33.78
C GLU A 418 7.41 -3.60 32.33
N GLU A 419 6.67 -2.59 31.80
CA GLU A 419 6.18 -2.51 30.42
C GLU A 419 6.95 -1.46 29.61
N ASP A 420 6.86 -1.54 28.30
CA ASP A 420 7.44 -0.53 27.39
C ASP A 420 6.58 0.73 27.32
N LEU A 421 7.22 1.88 27.07
CA LEU A 421 6.50 3.14 26.89
C LEU A 421 5.70 3.14 25.58
N SER A 422 4.43 3.52 25.68
CA SER A 422 3.68 3.80 24.46
C SER A 422 4.22 5.07 23.78
N THR A 423 4.04 5.18 22.45
CA THR A 423 4.45 6.39 21.71
C THR A 423 3.89 7.69 22.31
N ARG A 424 2.69 7.63 22.91
CA ARG A 424 2.07 8.80 23.56
C ARG A 424 2.75 9.15 24.86
N ASP A 425 3.22 8.15 25.60
CA ASP A 425 3.93 8.33 26.86
C ASP A 425 5.36 8.77 26.61
N GLU A 426 6.04 8.28 25.57
CA GLU A 426 7.35 8.79 25.11
C GLU A 426 7.27 10.30 24.83
N ILE A 427 6.31 10.73 24.01
CA ILE A 427 6.11 12.15 23.65
C ILE A 427 5.84 12.97 24.92
N ARG A 428 4.92 12.53 25.79
CA ARG A 428 4.57 13.25 27.01
C ARG A 428 5.76 13.33 27.98
N LEU A 429 6.52 12.26 28.14
CA LEU A 429 7.74 12.26 28.93
C LEU A 429 8.76 13.27 28.39
N GLY A 430 8.92 13.35 27.06
CA GLY A 430 9.77 14.36 26.43
C GLY A 430 9.37 15.80 26.76
N GLU A 431 8.05 16.09 26.78
CA GLU A 431 7.51 17.39 27.20
C GLU A 431 7.84 17.67 28.68
N LEU A 432 7.63 16.71 29.58
CA LEU A 432 7.93 16.82 31.00
C LEU A 432 9.43 17.02 31.27
N VAL A 433 10.28 16.31 30.52
CA VAL A 433 11.74 16.48 30.58
C VAL A 433 12.14 17.88 30.10
N LYS A 434 11.54 18.37 29.01
CA LYS A 434 11.77 19.74 28.51
C LYS A 434 11.35 20.79 29.53
N GLU A 435 10.22 20.59 30.20
CA GLU A 435 9.75 21.49 31.27
C GLU A 435 10.71 21.51 32.46
N LYS A 436 11.20 20.34 32.91
CA LYS A 436 12.05 20.18 34.10
C LYS A 436 13.52 20.57 33.83
N PHE A 437 14.11 20.04 32.73
CA PHE A 437 15.54 20.13 32.46
C PHE A 437 15.90 21.15 31.36
N LYS A 438 14.92 21.76 30.67
CA LYS A 438 15.10 22.74 29.59
C LYS A 438 15.89 22.18 28.38
N THR A 439 15.72 20.91 28.07
CA THR A 439 16.37 20.23 26.98
C THR A 439 15.38 19.39 26.16
N ASP A 440 15.63 19.26 24.85
CA ASP A 440 14.92 18.35 23.95
C ASP A 440 15.60 16.98 23.87
N TYR A 441 16.79 16.81 24.44
CA TYR A 441 17.67 15.66 24.31
C TYR A 441 18.00 15.09 25.68
N TYR A 442 17.72 13.79 25.89
CA TYR A 442 17.92 13.10 27.15
C TYR A 442 18.09 11.59 26.97
N ILE A 443 18.56 10.92 28.00
CA ILE A 443 18.79 9.48 28.05
C ILE A 443 17.92 8.89 29.15
N LEU A 444 17.12 7.85 28.82
CA LEU A 444 16.50 6.96 29.79
C LEU A 444 17.40 5.77 30.02
N ASP A 445 17.63 5.41 31.26
CA ASP A 445 18.56 4.37 31.68
C ASP A 445 17.86 3.30 32.52
N LYS A 446 18.37 2.07 32.50
CA LYS A 446 17.83 0.94 33.26
C LYS A 446 16.41 0.53 32.85
N PHE A 447 16.25 0.13 31.61
CA PHE A 447 14.98 -0.41 31.10
C PHE A 447 14.64 -1.78 31.68
N PRO A 448 13.32 -2.13 31.74
CA PRO A 448 12.90 -3.44 32.22
C PRO A 448 13.41 -4.59 31.36
N SER A 449 13.76 -5.71 31.98
CA SER A 449 14.27 -6.91 31.30
C SER A 449 13.25 -7.57 30.36
N THR A 450 11.96 -7.32 30.57
CA THR A 450 10.85 -7.85 29.77
C THR A 450 10.80 -7.27 28.35
N VAL A 451 11.33 -6.05 28.15
CA VAL A 451 11.29 -5.32 26.88
C VAL A 451 12.65 -5.30 26.16
N ARG A 452 13.64 -6.02 26.68
CA ARG A 452 14.99 -6.05 26.08
C ARG A 452 15.32 -7.41 25.46
N PRO A 453 16.17 -7.43 24.41
CA PRO A 453 16.61 -8.65 23.77
C PRO A 453 17.38 -9.56 24.74
N PHE A 454 17.42 -10.86 24.43
CA PHE A 454 18.01 -11.92 25.25
C PHE A 454 19.49 -11.70 25.63
N TYR A 455 20.23 -10.98 24.78
CA TYR A 455 21.66 -10.72 24.98
C TYR A 455 21.96 -9.53 25.91
N THR A 456 20.94 -8.83 26.42
CA THR A 456 21.12 -7.64 27.29
C THR A 456 21.48 -8.07 28.71
N HIS A 457 22.52 -7.42 29.27
CA HIS A 457 22.98 -7.71 30.63
C HIS A 457 21.98 -7.19 31.67
N PRO A 458 21.52 -8.05 32.61
CA PRO A 458 20.67 -7.61 33.71
C PRO A 458 21.42 -6.66 34.66
N ASP A 459 20.68 -5.82 35.38
CA ASP A 459 21.27 -5.00 36.44
C ASP A 459 21.66 -5.87 37.64
N ASP A 460 22.88 -5.73 38.12
CA ASP A 460 23.40 -6.51 39.25
C ASP A 460 22.61 -6.26 40.57
N ASN A 461 21.99 -5.08 40.72
CA ASN A 461 21.26 -4.69 41.92
C ASN A 461 19.76 -5.05 41.85
N ASP A 462 19.18 -5.03 40.67
CA ASP A 462 17.76 -5.35 40.44
C ASP A 462 17.60 -6.06 39.07
N PRO A 463 17.59 -7.40 39.02
CA PRO A 463 17.53 -8.16 37.77
C PRO A 463 16.22 -8.00 36.97
N ARG A 464 15.22 -7.31 37.51
CA ARG A 464 14.03 -6.92 36.72
C ARG A 464 14.35 -5.86 35.69
N PHE A 465 15.48 -5.14 35.86
CA PHE A 465 16.00 -4.11 34.99
C PHE A 465 17.32 -4.57 34.36
N THR A 466 17.79 -3.81 33.37
CA THR A 466 18.97 -4.11 32.59
C THR A 466 19.94 -2.93 32.55
N ASN A 467 21.21 -3.19 32.26
CA ASN A 467 22.23 -2.19 31.97
C ASN A 467 22.03 -1.69 30.53
N SER A 468 20.85 -1.08 30.25
CA SER A 468 20.47 -0.59 28.92
C SER A 468 19.89 0.81 28.98
N PHE A 469 19.96 1.50 27.86
CA PHE A 469 19.50 2.87 27.74
C PHE A 469 18.89 3.13 26.36
N ASP A 470 17.96 4.09 26.29
CA ASP A 470 17.49 4.68 25.04
C ASP A 470 17.74 6.19 25.08
N ILE A 471 18.00 6.76 23.89
CA ILE A 471 18.24 8.19 23.71
C ILE A 471 17.08 8.80 22.93
N PHE A 472 16.57 9.90 23.45
CA PHE A 472 15.39 10.58 22.92
C PHE A 472 15.72 11.99 22.41
N VAL A 473 15.07 12.34 21.28
CA VAL A 473 15.01 13.69 20.74
C VAL A 473 13.55 14.11 20.66
N LYS A 474 13.17 15.18 21.38
CA LYS A 474 11.79 15.69 21.41
C LYS A 474 10.75 14.60 21.76
N GLY A 475 11.08 13.73 22.70
CA GLY A 475 10.22 12.61 23.12
C GLY A 475 10.11 11.47 22.12
N GLN A 476 11.05 11.35 21.19
CA GLN A 476 11.10 10.26 20.22
C GLN A 476 12.44 9.52 20.32
N GLU A 477 12.38 8.22 20.44
CA GLU A 477 13.55 7.33 20.47
C GLU A 477 14.32 7.40 19.16
N ILE A 478 15.64 7.67 19.24
CA ILE A 478 16.59 7.66 18.12
C ILE A 478 17.68 6.61 18.25
N CYS A 479 17.90 6.07 19.44
CA CYS A 479 18.97 5.13 19.76
C CYS A 479 18.56 4.20 20.88
N THR A 480 18.90 2.91 20.75
CA THR A 480 18.82 1.90 21.79
C THR A 480 20.19 1.28 22.01
N GLY A 481 20.63 1.16 23.26
CA GLY A 481 21.93 0.57 23.60
C GLY A 481 21.96 -0.13 24.95
N GLY A 482 23.09 -0.82 25.24
CA GLY A 482 23.28 -1.44 26.53
C GLY A 482 24.51 -2.35 26.59
N GLN A 483 24.82 -2.78 27.81
CA GLN A 483 25.81 -3.82 28.10
C GLN A 483 25.28 -5.17 27.63
N ARG A 484 26.16 -6.06 27.17
CA ARG A 484 25.79 -7.40 26.71
C ARG A 484 26.22 -8.44 27.74
N ILE A 485 25.49 -9.56 27.77
CA ILE A 485 25.91 -10.75 28.50
C ILE A 485 27.17 -11.30 27.80
N ASN A 486 28.25 -11.46 28.49
CA ASN A 486 29.52 -11.99 27.95
C ASN A 486 29.83 -13.42 28.46
N ASP A 487 29.21 -13.88 29.56
CA ASP A 487 29.35 -15.26 30.01
C ASP A 487 28.50 -16.19 29.13
N PRO A 488 29.10 -17.27 28.53
CA PRO A 488 28.38 -18.14 27.60
C PRO A 488 27.25 -18.96 28.25
N LYS A 489 27.36 -19.25 29.57
CA LYS A 489 26.31 -20.00 30.29
C LYS A 489 25.09 -19.11 30.56
N ASP A 490 25.36 -17.87 30.94
CA ASP A 490 24.29 -16.90 31.20
C ASP A 490 23.60 -16.50 29.90
N LEU A 491 24.32 -16.38 28.80
CA LEU A 491 23.78 -16.14 27.48
C LEU A 491 22.82 -17.25 27.05
N ARG A 492 23.25 -18.53 27.18
CA ARG A 492 22.36 -19.68 26.86
C ARG A 492 21.14 -19.76 27.78
N ARG A 493 21.30 -19.39 29.07
CA ARG A 493 20.20 -19.32 30.03
C ARG A 493 19.17 -18.26 29.60
N SER A 494 19.64 -17.09 29.19
CA SER A 494 18.81 -16.00 28.70
C SER A 494 18.11 -16.36 27.39
N MET A 495 18.79 -16.98 26.41
CA MET A 495 18.19 -17.50 25.17
C MET A 495 17.05 -18.47 25.49
N LYS A 496 17.28 -19.43 26.38
CA LYS A 496 16.26 -20.41 26.80
C LYS A 496 15.05 -19.73 27.45
N LYS A 497 15.25 -18.70 28.27
CA LYS A 497 14.17 -17.90 28.91
C LYS A 497 13.36 -17.16 27.84
N ALA A 498 14.01 -16.64 26.80
CA ALA A 498 13.38 -15.96 25.66
C ALA A 498 12.75 -16.93 24.64
N GLY A 499 12.87 -18.25 24.80
CA GLY A 499 12.35 -19.25 23.87
C GLY A 499 13.12 -19.35 22.55
N ILE A 500 14.36 -18.89 22.51
CA ILE A 500 15.26 -18.92 21.35
C ILE A 500 16.05 -20.22 21.38
N THR A 501 16.05 -20.94 20.24
CA THR A 501 16.85 -22.18 20.06
C THR A 501 18.28 -21.84 19.65
N GLU A 502 19.19 -22.78 19.87
CA GLU A 502 20.59 -22.65 19.44
C GLU A 502 20.75 -22.90 17.92
N ASP A 503 19.73 -23.42 17.25
CA ASP A 503 19.75 -23.73 15.82
C ASP A 503 20.01 -22.47 14.96
N GLY A 504 21.10 -22.48 14.20
CA GLY A 504 21.54 -21.34 13.37
C GLY A 504 22.27 -20.24 14.16
N MET A 505 22.55 -20.47 15.46
CA MET A 505 23.29 -19.56 16.34
C MET A 505 24.66 -20.12 16.74
N GLU A 506 25.08 -21.21 16.12
CA GLU A 506 26.27 -21.98 16.54
C GLU A 506 27.54 -21.12 16.46
N GLU A 507 27.75 -20.36 15.37
CA GLU A 507 28.92 -19.47 15.22
C GLU A 507 28.93 -18.37 16.27
N TYR A 508 27.77 -17.79 16.56
CA TYR A 508 27.63 -16.75 17.57
C TYR A 508 27.97 -17.28 18.97
N LEU A 509 27.42 -18.43 19.35
CA LEU A 509 27.69 -19.05 20.65
C LEU A 509 29.13 -19.49 20.79
N LEU A 510 29.76 -19.99 19.72
CA LEU A 510 31.18 -20.38 19.69
C LEU A 510 32.11 -19.18 19.98
N ALA A 511 31.79 -17.98 19.48
CA ALA A 511 32.54 -16.77 19.78
C ALA A 511 32.59 -16.47 21.29
N PHE A 512 31.51 -16.74 22.03
CA PHE A 512 31.45 -16.59 23.48
C PHE A 512 32.15 -17.73 24.21
N ASP A 513 32.07 -18.96 23.74
CA ASP A 513 32.80 -20.12 24.28
C ASP A 513 34.31 -19.93 24.16
N HIS A 514 34.78 -19.13 23.19
CA HIS A 514 36.20 -18.75 23.06
C HIS A 514 36.62 -17.59 23.98
N GLY A 515 35.73 -17.01 24.74
CA GLY A 515 36.01 -15.95 25.72
C GLY A 515 35.70 -14.55 25.19
N ALA A 516 34.47 -14.13 25.27
CA ALA A 516 34.08 -12.77 24.93
C ALA A 516 34.40 -11.78 26.06
N PRO A 517 35.07 -10.64 25.79
CA PRO A 517 35.27 -9.61 26.81
C PRO A 517 33.97 -8.97 27.25
N PRO A 518 33.91 -8.33 28.44
CA PRO A 518 32.81 -7.42 28.76
C PRO A 518 32.64 -6.39 27.64
N HIS A 519 31.45 -6.26 27.08
CA HIS A 519 31.21 -5.37 25.94
C HIS A 519 29.79 -4.78 25.97
N GLY A 520 29.61 -3.76 25.15
CA GLY A 520 28.30 -3.12 24.97
C GLY A 520 28.25 -2.37 23.66
N GLY A 521 27.04 -2.06 23.22
CA GLY A 521 26.82 -1.39 21.96
C GLY A 521 25.47 -0.71 21.85
N ALA A 522 25.31 0.02 20.77
CA ALA A 522 24.09 0.77 20.48
C ALA A 522 23.76 0.71 18.99
N GLY A 523 22.47 0.81 18.69
CA GLY A 523 21.93 0.97 17.34
C GLY A 523 21.14 2.28 17.25
N LEU A 524 21.43 3.08 16.22
CA LEU A 524 20.79 4.36 15.96
C LEU A 524 20.11 4.33 14.59
N GLY A 525 18.90 4.90 14.50
CA GLY A 525 18.20 5.07 13.23
C GLY A 525 18.55 6.40 12.55
N LEU A 526 19.29 6.38 11.43
CA LEU A 526 19.67 7.60 10.71
C LEU A 526 18.45 8.44 10.31
N GLU A 527 17.41 7.79 9.80
CA GLU A 527 16.17 8.45 9.40
C GLU A 527 15.43 9.07 10.59
N ARG A 528 15.45 8.41 11.77
CA ARG A 528 14.86 8.96 13.00
C ARG A 528 15.63 10.18 13.49
N ILE A 529 16.95 10.15 13.50
CA ILE A 529 17.79 11.32 13.87
C ILE A 529 17.40 12.53 13.03
N LEU A 530 17.39 12.40 11.70
CA LEU A 530 17.04 13.49 10.80
C LEU A 530 15.60 13.95 10.97
N THR A 531 14.66 13.01 11.08
CA THR A 531 13.24 13.32 11.15
C THR A 531 12.90 14.13 12.40
N TRP A 532 13.44 13.74 13.54
CA TRP A 532 13.08 14.40 14.81
C TRP A 532 13.91 15.65 15.08
N ALA A 533 15.18 15.68 14.68
CA ALA A 533 15.99 16.90 14.82
C ALA A 533 15.52 18.03 13.87
N LEU A 534 15.05 17.71 12.68
CA LEU A 534 14.59 18.67 11.67
C LEU A 534 13.06 18.77 11.55
N GLU A 535 12.29 18.05 12.38
CA GLU A 535 10.83 18.03 12.40
C GLU A 535 10.19 17.73 11.02
N LEU A 536 10.73 16.73 10.31
CA LEU A 536 10.26 16.35 8.96
C LEU A 536 8.86 15.71 8.96
N GLY A 537 8.32 15.37 10.12
CA GLY A 537 6.99 14.80 10.35
C GLY A 537 6.85 13.33 9.97
N ASP A 538 7.70 12.78 9.08
CA ASP A 538 7.63 11.39 8.64
C ASP A 538 9.01 10.88 8.19
N VAL A 539 9.41 9.69 8.65
CA VAL A 539 10.71 9.07 8.33
C VAL A 539 10.93 8.83 6.84
N ARG A 540 9.85 8.70 6.05
CA ARG A 540 9.91 8.57 4.58
C ARG A 540 10.49 9.79 3.91
N ASN A 541 10.36 10.98 4.50
CA ASN A 541 10.98 12.21 3.99
C ASN A 541 12.52 12.12 4.06
N ALA A 542 13.07 11.46 5.09
CA ALA A 542 14.51 11.30 5.30
C ALA A 542 15.17 10.21 4.43
N THR A 543 14.42 9.49 3.59
CA THR A 543 14.90 8.41 2.72
C THR A 543 14.71 8.75 1.25
N LEU A 544 15.71 8.45 0.38
CA LEU A 544 15.59 8.70 -1.06
C LEU A 544 14.40 7.93 -1.66
N TYR A 545 14.36 6.63 -1.44
CA TYR A 545 13.35 5.72 -1.94
C TYR A 545 12.87 4.83 -0.78
N PRO A 546 11.91 5.31 0.02
CA PRO A 546 11.49 4.60 1.23
C PRO A 546 10.89 3.24 0.91
N ARG A 547 11.06 2.30 1.84
CA ARG A 547 10.40 1.00 1.85
C ARG A 547 9.50 0.91 3.07
N ASP A 548 8.22 0.75 2.81
CA ASP A 548 7.17 0.44 3.78
C ASP A 548 6.31 -0.70 3.22
N PRO A 549 5.34 -1.25 3.93
CA PRO A 549 4.51 -2.35 3.44
C PRO A 549 3.80 -2.10 2.10
N LYS A 550 3.69 -0.83 1.65
CA LYS A 550 2.98 -0.41 0.43
C LYS A 550 3.89 0.17 -0.66
N SER A 551 5.19 0.30 -0.42
CA SER A 551 6.09 1.02 -1.34
C SER A 551 6.48 0.24 -2.58
N LEU A 552 6.48 -1.10 -2.53
CA LEU A 552 6.79 -1.89 -3.71
C LEU A 552 5.53 -2.03 -4.56
N PRO A 553 5.61 -1.75 -5.89
CA PRO A 553 4.49 -2.01 -6.76
C PRO A 553 4.19 -3.50 -6.72
N GLU A 554 2.93 -3.84 -6.44
CA GLU A 554 2.46 -5.20 -6.62
C GLU A 554 2.66 -5.55 -8.09
N LYS A 555 3.63 -6.43 -8.38
CA LYS A 555 3.66 -7.06 -9.70
C LYS A 555 2.37 -7.85 -9.80
N PRO A 556 1.52 -7.56 -10.81
CA PRO A 556 0.35 -8.40 -11.00
C PRO A 556 0.84 -9.84 -11.10
N PRO A 557 0.31 -10.76 -10.29
CA PRO A 557 0.71 -12.15 -10.35
C PRO A 557 0.52 -12.65 -11.78
N SER A 558 1.44 -13.49 -12.25
CA SER A 558 1.31 -14.10 -13.58
C SER A 558 -0.02 -14.84 -13.67
N LEU A 559 -0.85 -14.48 -14.65
CA LEU A 559 -2.14 -15.10 -14.85
C LEU A 559 -1.94 -16.57 -15.22
N PRO A 560 -2.67 -17.51 -14.58
CA PRO A 560 -2.65 -18.93 -14.96
C PRO A 560 -2.97 -19.17 -16.43
N HIS A 561 -3.87 -18.34 -17.00
CA HIS A 561 -4.33 -18.39 -18.39
C HIS A 561 -4.05 -17.05 -19.09
N PRO A 562 -2.81 -16.83 -19.61
CA PRO A 562 -2.45 -15.58 -20.31
C PRO A 562 -3.29 -15.29 -21.56
N GLU A 563 -3.93 -16.29 -22.15
CA GLU A 563 -4.87 -16.20 -23.27
C GLU A 563 -6.23 -15.62 -22.85
N ALA A 564 -6.60 -15.77 -21.58
CA ALA A 564 -7.82 -15.21 -20.97
C ALA A 564 -7.55 -13.86 -20.27
N ASP A 565 -6.47 -13.15 -20.63
CA ASP A 565 -6.14 -11.83 -20.10
C ASP A 565 -7.05 -10.76 -20.72
N THR A 566 -7.94 -10.17 -19.90
CA THR A 566 -8.91 -9.17 -20.32
C THR A 566 -8.31 -7.81 -20.66
N THR A 567 -7.04 -7.56 -20.34
CA THR A 567 -6.34 -6.30 -20.66
C THR A 567 -5.79 -6.30 -22.08
N LYS A 568 -5.67 -7.47 -22.72
CA LYS A 568 -5.15 -7.59 -24.07
C LYS A 568 -6.23 -7.23 -25.11
N PRO A 569 -5.87 -6.50 -26.18
CA PRO A 569 -6.79 -6.24 -27.28
C PRO A 569 -7.30 -7.55 -27.90
N ARG A 570 -8.60 -7.65 -28.14
CA ARG A 570 -9.23 -8.84 -28.75
C ARG A 570 -9.63 -8.55 -30.18
N LEU A 571 -9.36 -9.51 -31.07
CA LEU A 571 -9.85 -9.46 -32.43
C LEU A 571 -11.37 -9.74 -32.47
N LYS A 572 -12.07 -9.16 -33.44
CA LYS A 572 -13.54 -9.18 -33.51
C LYS A 572 -14.13 -10.61 -33.60
N ASP A 573 -13.37 -11.56 -34.17
CA ASP A 573 -13.79 -12.95 -34.35
C ASP A 573 -13.12 -13.93 -33.35
N GLN A 574 -12.40 -13.44 -32.37
CA GLN A 574 -11.75 -14.28 -31.37
C GLN A 574 -12.80 -14.82 -30.36
N PRO A 575 -12.86 -16.13 -30.08
CA PRO A 575 -13.81 -16.70 -29.13
C PRO A 575 -13.60 -16.11 -27.73
N MET A 576 -14.71 -15.87 -26.99
CA MET A 576 -14.63 -15.39 -25.62
C MET A 576 -13.91 -16.40 -24.73
N PRO A 577 -13.11 -15.94 -23.72
CA PRO A 577 -12.43 -16.82 -22.81
C PRO A 577 -13.38 -17.76 -22.07
N ALA A 578 -12.98 -18.97 -21.74
CA ALA A 578 -13.77 -19.85 -20.88
C ALA A 578 -14.00 -19.21 -19.50
N ILE A 579 -15.13 -19.47 -18.87
CA ILE A 579 -15.45 -18.91 -17.55
C ILE A 579 -14.50 -19.46 -16.50
N GLU A 580 -14.16 -20.72 -16.64
CA GLU A 580 -13.23 -21.44 -15.77
C GLU A 580 -11.84 -20.79 -15.76
N ASP A 581 -11.34 -20.41 -16.94
CA ASP A 581 -10.04 -19.71 -17.08
C ASP A 581 -10.09 -18.30 -16.47
N LEU A 582 -11.23 -17.60 -16.66
CA LEU A 582 -11.43 -16.28 -16.04
C LEU A 582 -11.55 -16.37 -14.52
N ILE A 583 -12.17 -17.43 -13.97
CA ILE A 583 -12.21 -17.66 -12.51
C ILE A 583 -10.81 -17.91 -11.99
N ALA A 584 -10.02 -18.74 -12.68
CA ALA A 584 -8.63 -19.00 -12.31
C ALA A 584 -7.74 -17.74 -12.39
N ASN A 585 -8.03 -16.81 -13.31
CA ASN A 585 -7.30 -15.55 -13.46
C ASN A 585 -7.74 -14.45 -12.50
N TYR A 586 -9.06 -14.26 -12.29
CA TYR A 586 -9.61 -13.07 -11.64
C TYR A 586 -10.61 -13.37 -10.51
N GLY A 587 -11.07 -14.63 -10.37
CA GLY A 587 -12.20 -14.99 -9.51
C GLY A 587 -11.87 -15.11 -8.02
N ASP A 588 -12.91 -14.92 -7.22
CA ASP A 588 -12.98 -15.21 -5.79
C ASP A 588 -13.86 -16.45 -5.50
N ALA A 589 -14.11 -16.76 -4.23
CA ALA A 589 -14.95 -17.90 -3.85
C ALA A 589 -16.39 -17.80 -4.37
N SER A 590 -16.93 -16.58 -4.52
CA SER A 590 -18.30 -16.34 -4.97
C SER A 590 -18.45 -16.65 -6.46
N ASN A 591 -17.41 -16.36 -7.28
CA ASN A 591 -17.41 -16.59 -8.71
C ASN A 591 -17.47 -18.08 -9.09
N THR A 592 -17.00 -18.98 -8.23
CA THR A 592 -17.12 -20.43 -8.49
C THR A 592 -18.57 -20.94 -8.52
N SER A 593 -19.53 -20.11 -8.06
CA SER A 593 -20.96 -20.40 -8.18
C SER A 593 -21.51 -20.15 -9.58
N TRP A 594 -20.80 -19.37 -10.44
CA TRP A 594 -21.24 -19.09 -11.82
C TRP A 594 -21.17 -20.30 -12.75
N LEU A 595 -20.52 -21.39 -12.30
CA LEU A 595 -20.52 -22.68 -13.00
C LEU A 595 -21.81 -23.50 -12.76
N ASP A 596 -22.77 -22.97 -11.98
CA ASP A 596 -24.09 -23.55 -11.78
C ASP A 596 -25.05 -23.07 -12.87
N ASP A 597 -25.93 -23.96 -13.36
CA ASP A 597 -26.85 -23.71 -14.48
C ASP A 597 -27.85 -22.56 -14.24
N ARG A 598 -28.01 -22.13 -12.97
CA ARG A 598 -28.85 -20.97 -12.62
C ARG A 598 -28.28 -19.64 -13.08
N PHE A 599 -26.97 -19.56 -13.29
CA PHE A 599 -26.30 -18.32 -13.65
C PHE A 599 -26.29 -18.11 -15.16
N GLN A 600 -26.69 -16.92 -15.58
CA GLN A 600 -26.48 -16.41 -16.92
C GLN A 600 -25.18 -15.58 -16.92
N ILE A 601 -24.40 -15.66 -18.00
CA ILE A 601 -23.10 -14.99 -18.11
C ILE A 601 -23.21 -13.88 -19.15
N TRP A 602 -23.09 -12.65 -18.69
CA TRP A 602 -22.91 -11.50 -19.59
C TRP A 602 -21.44 -11.34 -19.95
N ARG A 603 -21.17 -10.96 -21.19
CA ARG A 603 -19.81 -10.79 -21.73
C ARG A 603 -19.58 -9.36 -22.19
N HIS A 604 -18.46 -8.80 -21.74
CA HIS A 604 -17.95 -7.52 -22.22
C HIS A 604 -17.04 -7.75 -23.46
N HIS A 605 -16.89 -6.74 -24.31
CA HIS A 605 -16.07 -6.84 -25.52
C HIS A 605 -14.57 -7.11 -25.22
N THR A 606 -14.07 -6.76 -24.04
CA THR A 606 -12.71 -7.09 -23.57
C THR A 606 -12.53 -8.57 -23.22
N GLY A 607 -13.58 -9.36 -23.20
CA GLY A 607 -13.59 -10.74 -22.71
C GLY A 607 -13.98 -10.87 -21.23
N ALA A 608 -14.14 -9.76 -20.52
CA ALA A 608 -14.62 -9.77 -19.13
C ALA A 608 -16.03 -10.37 -19.02
N ALA A 609 -16.35 -10.89 -17.84
CA ALA A 609 -17.63 -11.55 -17.58
C ALA A 609 -18.30 -11.08 -16.29
N VAL A 610 -19.64 -11.11 -16.26
CA VAL A 610 -20.45 -10.93 -15.05
C VAL A 610 -21.53 -12.02 -15.02
N GLY A 611 -21.52 -12.84 -13.97
CA GLY A 611 -22.56 -13.85 -13.71
C GLY A 611 -23.74 -13.25 -12.96
N TYR A 612 -24.96 -13.53 -13.42
CA TYR A 612 -26.16 -13.00 -12.84
C TYR A 612 -27.34 -13.99 -12.89
N VAL A 613 -28.29 -13.79 -11.97
CA VAL A 613 -29.56 -14.52 -11.91
C VAL A 613 -30.70 -13.52 -11.95
N THR A 614 -31.72 -13.77 -12.73
CA THR A 614 -32.94 -12.94 -12.76
C THR A 614 -33.93 -13.45 -11.71
N ARG A 615 -34.53 -12.53 -10.91
CA ARG A 615 -35.45 -12.91 -9.83
C ARG A 615 -36.69 -12.03 -9.81
N ALA A 616 -37.86 -12.67 -9.55
CA ALA A 616 -39.15 -12.00 -9.35
C ALA A 616 -39.48 -10.94 -10.43
N GLU A 617 -39.06 -11.14 -11.69
CA GLU A 617 -39.20 -10.20 -12.82
C GLU A 617 -38.73 -8.77 -12.57
N LYS A 618 -38.26 -8.46 -11.34
CA LYS A 618 -37.86 -7.13 -10.89
C LYS A 618 -36.36 -6.98 -10.77
N PHE A 619 -35.66 -8.03 -10.33
CA PHE A 619 -34.24 -7.94 -9.96
C PHE A 619 -33.31 -8.76 -10.86
N VAL A 620 -32.09 -8.24 -11.01
CA VAL A 620 -30.93 -8.98 -11.48
C VAL A 620 -29.94 -9.04 -10.32
N MET A 621 -29.63 -10.24 -9.86
CA MET A 621 -28.75 -10.49 -8.73
C MET A 621 -27.41 -11.04 -9.21
N MET A 622 -26.32 -10.38 -8.85
CA MET A 622 -24.94 -10.77 -9.12
C MET A 622 -24.26 -11.20 -7.82
N THR A 623 -23.40 -12.19 -7.87
CA THR A 623 -22.60 -12.62 -6.73
C THR A 623 -21.12 -12.58 -7.06
N GLY A 624 -20.30 -11.93 -6.22
CA GLY A 624 -18.88 -11.76 -6.45
C GLY A 624 -18.54 -10.62 -7.41
N ASP A 625 -17.25 -10.43 -7.61
CA ASP A 625 -16.71 -9.36 -8.44
C ASP A 625 -16.81 -9.69 -9.95
N PRO A 626 -16.79 -8.70 -10.85
CA PRO A 626 -16.59 -8.93 -12.27
C PRO A 626 -15.29 -9.68 -12.54
N LEU A 627 -15.31 -10.67 -13.43
CA LEU A 627 -14.12 -11.39 -13.86
C LEU A 627 -13.35 -10.58 -14.92
N CYS A 628 -12.51 -9.68 -14.43
CA CYS A 628 -11.61 -8.86 -15.23
C CYS A 628 -10.46 -8.30 -14.37
N ASP A 629 -9.49 -7.66 -15.04
CA ASP A 629 -8.46 -6.90 -14.34
C ASP A 629 -9.09 -5.78 -13.48
N PRO A 630 -8.65 -5.53 -12.25
CA PRO A 630 -9.19 -4.48 -11.38
C PRO A 630 -9.23 -3.07 -12.01
N ARG A 631 -8.32 -2.76 -12.92
CA ARG A 631 -8.31 -1.49 -13.66
C ARG A 631 -9.52 -1.30 -14.59
N GLN A 632 -10.22 -2.37 -14.93
CA GLN A 632 -11.41 -2.38 -15.78
C GLN A 632 -12.71 -2.39 -14.98
N TYR A 633 -12.69 -2.46 -13.66
CA TYR A 633 -13.91 -2.56 -12.83
C TYR A 633 -14.91 -1.46 -13.13
N HIS A 634 -14.51 -0.21 -13.20
CA HIS A 634 -15.42 0.91 -13.51
C HIS A 634 -16.12 0.75 -14.88
N GLU A 635 -15.34 0.44 -15.91
CA GLU A 635 -15.84 0.24 -17.27
C GLU A 635 -16.83 -0.92 -17.36
N VAL A 636 -16.48 -2.08 -16.81
CA VAL A 636 -17.29 -3.30 -16.83
C VAL A 636 -18.57 -3.12 -16.01
N LEU A 637 -18.50 -2.51 -14.82
CA LEU A 637 -19.65 -2.20 -13.97
C LEU A 637 -20.63 -1.24 -14.67
N THR A 638 -20.10 -0.22 -15.37
CA THR A 638 -20.91 0.75 -16.13
C THR A 638 -21.64 0.05 -17.27
N ALA A 639 -20.91 -0.70 -18.09
CA ALA A 639 -21.49 -1.40 -19.24
C ALA A 639 -22.52 -2.44 -18.82
N PHE A 640 -22.25 -3.21 -17.75
CA PHE A 640 -23.20 -4.19 -17.23
C PHE A 640 -24.45 -3.52 -16.61
N THR A 641 -24.27 -2.44 -15.86
CA THR A 641 -25.40 -1.70 -15.26
C THR A 641 -26.33 -1.13 -16.36
N ASP A 642 -25.75 -0.64 -17.45
CA ASP A 642 -26.51 -0.17 -18.62
C ASP A 642 -27.26 -1.32 -19.32
N PHE A 643 -26.64 -2.48 -19.47
CA PHE A 643 -27.30 -3.70 -19.96
C PHE A 643 -28.50 -4.06 -19.09
N VAL A 644 -28.35 -4.14 -17.77
CA VAL A 644 -29.44 -4.49 -16.84
C VAL A 644 -30.60 -3.48 -16.90
N LYS A 645 -30.26 -2.17 -16.95
CA LYS A 645 -31.29 -1.11 -16.99
C LYS A 645 -32.01 -0.99 -18.34
N ASN A 646 -31.25 -1.08 -19.43
CA ASN A 646 -31.79 -0.76 -20.77
C ASN A 646 -32.33 -1.99 -21.51
N GLU A 647 -31.66 -3.15 -21.38
CA GLU A 647 -32.04 -4.36 -22.09
C GLU A 647 -32.96 -5.25 -21.23
N LEU A 648 -32.58 -5.52 -19.97
CA LEU A 648 -33.40 -6.34 -19.09
C LEU A 648 -34.51 -5.55 -18.38
N LYS A 649 -34.39 -4.22 -18.27
CA LYS A 649 -35.35 -3.31 -17.59
C LYS A 649 -35.59 -3.71 -16.13
N ARG A 650 -34.55 -4.13 -15.43
CA ARG A 650 -34.59 -4.62 -14.06
C ARG A 650 -33.66 -3.81 -13.13
N THR A 651 -33.78 -4.06 -11.85
CA THR A 651 -32.94 -3.43 -10.80
C THR A 651 -31.74 -4.30 -10.47
N PRO A 652 -30.50 -3.82 -10.67
CA PRO A 652 -29.29 -4.57 -10.32
C PRO A 652 -29.05 -4.59 -8.82
N MET A 653 -28.69 -5.77 -8.27
CA MET A 653 -28.30 -5.99 -6.88
C MET A 653 -27.02 -6.78 -6.84
N TRP A 654 -25.96 -6.18 -6.30
CA TRP A 654 -24.66 -6.82 -6.15
C TRP A 654 -24.54 -7.42 -4.75
N MET A 655 -24.17 -8.69 -4.69
CA MET A 655 -24.03 -9.44 -3.45
C MET A 655 -22.68 -10.10 -3.36
N LEU A 656 -22.14 -10.17 -2.16
CA LEU A 656 -20.85 -10.81 -1.86
C LEU A 656 -19.70 -10.25 -2.72
N VAL A 657 -19.67 -8.92 -2.85
CA VAL A 657 -18.61 -8.22 -3.58
C VAL A 657 -17.53 -7.74 -2.63
N SER A 658 -16.31 -7.56 -3.15
CA SER A 658 -15.14 -7.07 -2.41
C SER A 658 -15.24 -5.57 -2.04
N ALA A 659 -14.36 -5.11 -1.16
CA ALA A 659 -14.27 -3.70 -0.77
C ALA A 659 -14.00 -2.75 -1.95
N PRO A 660 -13.10 -3.03 -2.93
CA PRO A 660 -12.93 -2.20 -4.12
C PRO A 660 -14.22 -2.00 -4.94
N ILE A 661 -14.97 -3.08 -5.18
CA ILE A 661 -16.25 -3.00 -5.92
C ILE A 661 -17.29 -2.21 -5.10
N GLN A 662 -17.36 -2.45 -3.78
CA GLN A 662 -18.24 -1.70 -2.88
C GLN A 662 -17.93 -0.20 -2.92
N ALA A 663 -16.65 0.18 -2.94
CA ALA A 663 -16.24 1.57 -3.02
C ALA A 663 -16.73 2.24 -4.32
N ILE A 664 -16.50 1.60 -5.47
CA ILE A 664 -16.96 2.11 -6.77
C ILE A 664 -18.50 2.24 -6.80
N LEU A 665 -19.23 1.18 -6.41
CA LEU A 665 -20.69 1.20 -6.40
C LEU A 665 -21.25 2.22 -5.41
N GLY A 666 -20.61 2.42 -4.26
CA GLY A 666 -21.02 3.40 -3.25
C GLY A 666 -20.76 4.84 -3.67
N THR A 667 -19.54 5.14 -4.13
CA THR A 667 -19.11 6.52 -4.42
C THR A 667 -19.58 7.01 -5.79
N GLU A 668 -19.41 6.19 -6.84
CA GLU A 668 -19.64 6.62 -8.22
C GLU A 668 -21.05 6.31 -8.71
N PHE A 669 -21.60 5.14 -8.33
CA PHE A 669 -22.97 4.76 -8.68
C PHE A 669 -24.01 5.19 -7.63
N GLY A 670 -23.56 5.68 -6.47
CA GLY A 670 -24.43 6.15 -5.38
C GLY A 670 -25.29 5.05 -4.75
N TYR A 671 -24.84 3.80 -4.76
CA TYR A 671 -25.54 2.68 -4.16
C TYR A 671 -25.47 2.73 -2.63
N ARG A 672 -26.48 2.15 -1.98
CA ARG A 672 -26.42 1.81 -0.56
C ARG A 672 -25.64 0.53 -0.39
N THR A 673 -24.75 0.53 0.58
CA THR A 673 -23.91 -0.64 0.85
C THR A 673 -24.05 -1.10 2.29
N LEU A 674 -23.91 -2.39 2.53
CA LEU A 674 -23.88 -2.99 3.86
C LEU A 674 -23.03 -4.27 3.82
N THR A 675 -22.54 -4.70 4.97
CA THR A 675 -21.94 -6.03 5.13
C THR A 675 -22.61 -6.80 6.24
N CYS A 676 -22.92 -8.07 5.98
CA CYS A 676 -23.44 -9.06 6.93
C CYS A 676 -22.86 -10.44 6.62
N ALA A 677 -21.85 -10.51 5.77
CA ALA A 677 -21.16 -11.71 5.35
C ALA A 677 -19.66 -11.49 5.35
N GLU A 678 -18.91 -12.55 5.59
CA GLU A 678 -17.44 -12.55 5.60
C GLU A 678 -16.93 -13.78 4.84
N GLU A 679 -15.94 -13.61 4.00
CA GLU A 679 -15.19 -14.71 3.42
C GLU A 679 -14.17 -15.22 4.44
N GLN A 680 -14.24 -16.51 4.75
CA GLN A 680 -13.40 -17.14 5.76
C GLN A 680 -12.12 -17.64 5.12
N ARG A 681 -11.00 -16.98 5.41
CA ARG A 681 -9.68 -17.22 4.81
C ARG A 681 -8.69 -17.80 5.80
N VAL A 682 -7.76 -18.59 5.30
CA VAL A 682 -6.61 -19.13 6.02
C VAL A 682 -5.38 -19.06 5.11
N ASP A 683 -4.21 -18.83 5.68
CA ASP A 683 -2.94 -19.00 4.97
C ASP A 683 -2.52 -20.46 5.09
N ALA A 684 -2.46 -21.18 3.96
CA ALA A 684 -2.09 -22.60 3.94
C ALA A 684 -0.70 -22.87 4.54
N ASP A 685 0.23 -21.91 4.42
CA ASP A 685 1.58 -22.01 4.98
C ASP A 685 1.61 -21.84 6.52
N ARG A 686 0.52 -21.37 7.13
CA ARG A 686 0.42 -21.02 8.55
C ARG A 686 -0.89 -21.46 9.21
N HIS A 687 -1.63 -22.39 8.58
CA HIS A 687 -2.91 -22.82 9.16
C HIS A 687 -2.71 -23.51 10.52
N ALA A 688 -3.65 -23.27 11.42
CA ALA A 688 -3.63 -23.88 12.75
C ALA A 688 -4.09 -25.33 12.66
N LEU A 689 -3.43 -26.23 13.39
CA LEU A 689 -3.93 -27.57 13.58
C LEU A 689 -5.12 -27.56 14.55
N PRO A 690 -6.25 -28.23 14.23
CA PRO A 690 -7.37 -28.36 15.16
C PRO A 690 -6.94 -28.97 16.49
N LYS A 691 -7.53 -28.50 17.57
CA LYS A 691 -7.31 -29.14 18.88
C LYS A 691 -7.71 -30.63 18.82
N GLY A 692 -6.78 -31.52 19.13
CA GLY A 692 -6.98 -32.96 19.04
C GLY A 692 -6.58 -33.59 17.71
N ALA A 693 -6.07 -32.85 16.74
CA ALA A 693 -5.67 -33.34 15.41
C ALA A 693 -4.77 -34.59 15.47
N ALA A 694 -3.79 -34.63 16.36
CA ALA A 694 -2.93 -35.82 16.55
C ALA A 694 -3.71 -37.05 17.05
N GLN A 695 -4.75 -36.86 17.85
CA GLN A 695 -5.62 -37.93 18.32
C GLN A 695 -6.54 -38.44 17.20
N ASP A 696 -7.08 -37.50 16.40
CA ASP A 696 -7.93 -37.82 15.25
C ASP A 696 -7.13 -38.55 14.18
N GLN A 697 -5.91 -38.11 13.89
CA GLN A 697 -5.00 -38.79 12.96
C GLN A 697 -4.72 -40.23 13.39
N ARG A 698 -4.37 -40.46 14.70
CA ARG A 698 -4.15 -41.83 15.23
C ARG A 698 -5.40 -42.69 15.18
N ARG A 699 -6.60 -42.10 15.29
CA ARG A 699 -7.88 -42.81 15.15
C ARG A 699 -8.09 -43.23 13.71
N VAL A 700 -7.93 -42.31 12.74
CA VAL A 700 -8.06 -42.56 11.31
C VAL A 700 -7.11 -43.68 10.85
N GLU A 701 -5.86 -43.65 11.30
CA GLU A 701 -4.85 -44.68 11.03
C GLU A 701 -5.23 -46.05 11.62
N ARG A 702 -5.71 -46.10 12.88
CA ARG A 702 -6.18 -47.33 13.54
C ARG A 702 -7.38 -47.93 12.85
N GLU A 703 -8.27 -47.14 12.29
CA GLU A 703 -9.43 -47.58 11.52
C GLU A 703 -9.05 -48.07 10.11
N GLY A 704 -7.78 -47.98 9.72
CA GLY A 704 -7.26 -48.38 8.42
C GLY A 704 -7.66 -47.49 7.25
N ILE A 705 -7.99 -46.20 7.55
CA ILE A 705 -8.34 -45.23 6.54
C ILE A 705 -7.06 -44.64 5.92
N LYS A 706 -6.99 -44.61 4.60
CA LYS A 706 -5.91 -44.03 3.84
C LYS A 706 -6.33 -42.64 3.33
N ILE A 707 -5.52 -41.63 3.60
CA ILE A 707 -5.74 -40.25 3.16
C ILE A 707 -4.71 -39.90 2.06
N HIS A 708 -5.18 -39.51 0.89
CA HIS A 708 -4.31 -39.17 -0.24
C HIS A 708 -4.99 -38.22 -1.27
N GLU A 709 -4.18 -37.58 -2.08
CA GLU A 709 -4.65 -36.83 -3.25
C GLU A 709 -5.01 -37.82 -4.37
N VAL A 710 -6.15 -37.62 -5.01
CA VAL A 710 -6.70 -38.53 -6.04
C VAL A 710 -6.77 -37.82 -7.39
N LYS A 711 -6.34 -38.49 -8.46
CA LYS A 711 -6.76 -38.14 -9.83
C LYS A 711 -8.04 -38.94 -10.11
N PRO A 712 -9.22 -38.28 -10.26
CA PRO A 712 -10.49 -38.97 -10.33
C PRO A 712 -10.63 -39.72 -11.67
N ASP A 713 -10.38 -41.02 -11.65
CA ASP A 713 -10.73 -41.96 -12.73
C ASP A 713 -12.22 -42.34 -12.66
N GLU A 714 -12.71 -43.08 -13.64
CA GLU A 714 -14.11 -43.47 -13.74
C GLU A 714 -14.55 -44.34 -12.53
N LYS A 715 -13.70 -45.24 -12.08
CA LYS A 715 -13.97 -46.12 -10.93
C LYS A 715 -14.08 -45.34 -9.61
N PHE A 716 -13.19 -44.33 -9.43
CA PHE A 716 -13.27 -43.50 -8.25
C PHE A 716 -14.52 -42.61 -8.27
N ARG A 717 -14.88 -42.06 -9.44
CA ARG A 717 -16.10 -41.23 -9.58
C ARG A 717 -17.35 -42.04 -9.26
N GLU A 718 -17.52 -43.24 -9.78
CA GLU A 718 -18.67 -44.09 -9.46
C GLU A 718 -18.82 -44.35 -7.94
N ARG A 719 -17.72 -44.64 -7.25
CA ARG A 719 -17.72 -44.84 -5.80
C ARG A 719 -18.02 -43.56 -5.02
N ALA A 720 -17.44 -42.44 -5.42
CA ALA A 720 -17.67 -41.15 -4.82
C ALA A 720 -19.10 -40.65 -5.07
N ASP A 721 -19.66 -40.82 -6.29
CA ASP A 721 -21.04 -40.45 -6.61
C ASP A 721 -22.04 -41.23 -5.79
N LYS A 722 -21.82 -42.55 -5.60
CA LYS A 722 -22.62 -43.38 -4.70
C LYS A 722 -22.60 -42.86 -3.24
N ALA A 723 -21.43 -42.47 -2.75
CA ALA A 723 -21.28 -41.88 -1.42
C ALA A 723 -21.95 -40.51 -1.30
N ILE A 724 -21.90 -39.69 -2.34
CA ILE A 724 -22.57 -38.36 -2.41
C ILE A 724 -24.08 -38.53 -2.39
N GLU A 725 -24.65 -39.48 -3.14
CA GLU A 725 -26.09 -39.75 -3.13
C GLU A 725 -26.56 -40.25 -1.75
N ALA A 726 -25.81 -41.15 -1.11
CA ALA A 726 -26.11 -41.59 0.26
C ALA A 726 -26.06 -40.39 1.25
N TRP A 727 -25.08 -39.50 1.10
CA TRP A 727 -24.95 -38.30 1.92
C TRP A 727 -26.13 -37.32 1.70
N LYS A 728 -26.57 -37.11 0.45
CA LYS A 728 -27.75 -36.30 0.13
C LYS A 728 -29.01 -36.87 0.75
N ALA A 729 -29.20 -38.19 0.64
CA ALA A 729 -30.37 -38.89 1.20
C ALA A 729 -30.42 -38.79 2.74
N ALA A 730 -29.27 -38.96 3.42
CA ALA A 730 -29.20 -38.83 4.87
C ALA A 730 -29.55 -37.39 5.36
N ARG A 731 -29.24 -36.35 4.55
CA ARG A 731 -29.52 -34.94 4.88
C ARG A 731 -30.93 -34.48 4.50
N ALA A 732 -31.54 -35.07 3.51
CA ALA A 732 -32.93 -34.76 3.14
C ALA A 732 -33.94 -34.96 4.31
N ASN A 733 -33.61 -35.86 5.25
CA ASN A 733 -34.41 -36.19 6.43
C ASN A 733 -34.11 -35.29 7.65
N THR A 734 -33.14 -34.36 7.57
CA THR A 734 -32.84 -33.48 8.70
C THR A 734 -33.65 -32.18 8.64
N ARG A 735 -34.25 -31.79 9.82
CA ARG A 735 -35.07 -30.55 9.97
C ARG A 735 -34.35 -29.21 9.73
N HIS A 736 -33.07 -29.21 9.44
CA HIS A 736 -32.27 -28.00 9.24
C HIS A 736 -31.78 -27.95 7.79
N LYS A 737 -32.49 -27.20 6.93
CA LYS A 737 -31.98 -26.82 5.62
C LYS A 737 -30.69 -26.02 5.79
N GLN A 738 -29.57 -26.51 5.26
CA GLN A 738 -28.35 -25.75 5.14
C GLN A 738 -28.45 -24.89 3.89
N VAL A 739 -28.10 -23.62 4.03
CA VAL A 739 -27.99 -22.69 2.90
C VAL A 739 -26.76 -23.08 2.07
N HIS A 740 -27.00 -23.53 0.84
CA HIS A 740 -25.94 -23.75 -0.16
C HIS A 740 -26.23 -22.88 -1.40
N LEU A 741 -25.21 -22.18 -1.89
CA LEU A 741 -25.32 -21.38 -3.12
C LEU A 741 -25.33 -22.23 -4.40
N THR A 742 -24.91 -23.49 -4.34
CA THR A 742 -24.76 -24.39 -5.50
C THR A 742 -25.01 -25.83 -5.12
N GLU A 743 -25.42 -26.62 -6.11
CA GLU A 743 -25.47 -28.08 -6.00
C GLU A 743 -24.06 -28.69 -5.85
N VAL A 744 -23.99 -29.89 -5.26
CA VAL A 744 -22.72 -30.65 -5.16
C VAL A 744 -22.44 -31.30 -6.51
N ARG A 745 -21.55 -30.67 -7.28
CA ARG A 745 -21.12 -31.10 -8.60
C ARG A 745 -19.56 -31.16 -8.62
N PRO A 746 -18.94 -32.18 -8.02
CA PRO A 746 -17.49 -32.18 -7.84
C PRO A 746 -16.70 -32.32 -9.14
N TRP A 747 -17.30 -32.79 -10.21
CA TRP A 747 -16.63 -33.09 -11.47
C TRP A 747 -16.69 -31.96 -12.52
N VAL A 748 -17.36 -30.85 -12.23
CA VAL A 748 -17.37 -29.66 -13.11
C VAL A 748 -16.01 -28.96 -12.97
N ASP A 749 -15.40 -28.56 -14.11
CA ASP A 749 -14.14 -27.82 -14.15
C ASP A 749 -12.97 -28.57 -13.48
N GLN A 750 -12.75 -29.82 -13.90
CA GLN A 750 -11.69 -30.67 -13.34
C GLN A 750 -10.27 -30.13 -13.54
N ALA A 751 -10.04 -29.36 -14.59
CA ALA A 751 -8.74 -28.77 -14.90
C ALA A 751 -8.24 -27.82 -13.79
N HIS A 752 -9.19 -27.16 -13.09
CA HIS A 752 -8.89 -26.23 -12.01
C HIS A 752 -9.19 -26.78 -10.62
N ARG A 753 -9.27 -28.12 -10.47
CA ARG A 753 -9.57 -28.75 -9.18
C ARG A 753 -8.54 -29.75 -8.74
N ARG A 754 -8.39 -29.89 -7.43
CA ARG A 754 -7.61 -30.92 -6.75
C ARG A 754 -8.52 -31.70 -5.84
N TYR A 755 -8.36 -33.01 -5.81
CA TYR A 755 -9.24 -33.90 -5.08
C TYR A 755 -8.46 -34.68 -4.02
N PHE A 756 -9.01 -34.72 -2.81
CA PHE A 756 -8.45 -35.46 -1.70
C PHE A 756 -9.51 -36.37 -1.16
N ALA A 757 -9.16 -37.64 -0.88
CA ALA A 757 -10.06 -38.65 -0.40
C ALA A 757 -9.50 -39.37 0.82
N ALA A 758 -10.42 -39.77 1.71
CA ALA A 758 -10.20 -40.69 2.79
C ALA A 758 -10.92 -42.00 2.45
N GLU A 759 -10.19 -43.09 2.29
CA GLU A 759 -10.72 -44.39 1.81
C GLU A 759 -10.41 -45.53 2.78
N LYS A 760 -11.40 -46.41 3.00
CA LYS A 760 -11.28 -47.68 3.76
C LYS A 760 -11.59 -48.82 2.82
N GLY A 761 -10.54 -49.47 2.26
CA GLY A 761 -10.74 -50.45 1.19
C GLY A 761 -11.32 -49.74 -0.06
N ASP A 762 -12.48 -50.24 -0.52
CA ASP A 762 -13.21 -49.68 -1.66
C ASP A 762 -14.23 -48.58 -1.28
N VAL A 763 -14.37 -48.26 0.00
CA VAL A 763 -15.34 -47.27 0.49
C VAL A 763 -14.69 -45.89 0.62
N VAL A 764 -15.28 -44.87 0.00
CA VAL A 764 -14.90 -43.45 0.18
C VAL A 764 -15.61 -42.94 1.45
N CYS A 765 -14.85 -42.65 2.51
CA CYS A 765 -15.36 -42.19 3.80
C CYS A 765 -15.52 -40.65 3.84
N ALA A 766 -14.62 -39.92 3.18
CA ALA A 766 -14.72 -38.45 3.07
C ALA A 766 -14.03 -37.94 1.81
N MET A 767 -14.42 -36.77 1.33
CA MET A 767 -13.83 -36.13 0.17
C MET A 767 -13.71 -34.63 0.35
N VAL A 768 -12.55 -34.05 0.00
CA VAL A 768 -12.30 -32.61 -0.07
C VAL A 768 -11.93 -32.23 -1.51
N VAL A 769 -12.57 -31.19 -2.03
CA VAL A 769 -12.28 -30.66 -3.36
C VAL A 769 -11.82 -29.21 -3.23
N LEU A 770 -10.59 -28.95 -3.67
CA LEU A 770 -10.06 -27.60 -3.83
C LEU A 770 -10.35 -27.08 -5.24
N ALA A 771 -10.85 -25.84 -5.35
CA ALA A 771 -11.04 -25.13 -6.61
C ALA A 771 -10.02 -23.98 -6.69
N ARG A 772 -9.39 -23.83 -7.85
CA ARG A 772 -8.42 -22.77 -8.12
C ARG A 772 -9.15 -21.44 -8.28
N LEU A 773 -8.60 -20.40 -7.66
CA LEU A 773 -9.04 -19.02 -7.76
C LEU A 773 -7.93 -18.14 -8.36
N ALA A 774 -8.20 -16.85 -8.51
CA ALA A 774 -7.18 -15.88 -8.86
C ALA A 774 -5.92 -16.03 -8.00
N PRO A 775 -4.71 -15.80 -8.52
CA PRO A 775 -3.47 -15.98 -7.77
C PRO A 775 -3.45 -15.28 -6.40
N ARG A 776 -4.09 -14.11 -6.27
CA ARG A 776 -4.25 -13.37 -5.02
C ARG A 776 -5.20 -14.05 -4.02
N HIS A 777 -6.08 -14.93 -4.47
CA HIS A 777 -7.08 -15.65 -3.67
C HIS A 777 -6.71 -17.12 -3.47
N GLY A 778 -5.79 -17.65 -4.30
CA GLY A 778 -5.20 -18.99 -4.21
C GLY A 778 -6.19 -20.12 -4.47
N TRP A 779 -6.71 -20.76 -3.41
CA TRP A 779 -7.59 -21.92 -3.51
C TRP A 779 -8.85 -21.77 -2.66
N GLN A 780 -9.93 -22.40 -3.08
CA GLN A 780 -11.14 -22.54 -2.27
C GLN A 780 -11.33 -24.01 -1.85
N VAL A 781 -11.60 -24.25 -0.57
CA VAL A 781 -12.22 -25.52 -0.13
C VAL A 781 -13.67 -25.50 -0.61
N LYS A 782 -13.89 -25.91 -1.87
CA LYS A 782 -15.21 -25.83 -2.51
C LYS A 782 -16.18 -26.82 -1.90
N TRP A 783 -15.72 -28.07 -1.66
CA TRP A 783 -16.49 -29.12 -1.05
C TRP A 783 -15.64 -29.80 0.04
N ALA A 784 -16.24 -29.99 1.21
CA ALA A 784 -15.75 -30.86 2.28
C ALA A 784 -16.91 -31.75 2.69
N LEU A 785 -16.87 -32.99 2.20
CA LEU A 785 -17.94 -33.96 2.31
C LEU A 785 -17.50 -35.06 3.27
N ASP A 786 -18.19 -35.14 4.43
CA ASP A 786 -18.06 -36.17 5.41
C ASP A 786 -19.23 -37.16 5.24
N PHE A 787 -18.97 -38.37 4.79
CA PHE A 787 -19.98 -39.36 4.44
C PHE A 787 -20.49 -40.13 5.68
N PRO A 788 -21.70 -40.73 5.62
CA PRO A 788 -22.37 -41.29 6.82
C PRO A 788 -21.53 -42.30 7.63
N ASP A 789 -20.72 -43.10 6.99
CA ASP A 789 -19.91 -44.14 7.61
C ASP A 789 -18.51 -43.70 7.99
N SER A 790 -18.22 -42.42 7.95
CA SER A 790 -16.91 -41.83 8.29
C SER A 790 -16.71 -41.82 9.82
N PRO A 791 -15.57 -42.27 10.32
CA PRO A 791 -15.21 -42.07 11.73
C PRO A 791 -15.04 -40.60 12.07
N SER A 792 -15.41 -40.21 13.30
CA SER A 792 -15.30 -38.84 13.77
C SER A 792 -13.85 -38.31 13.70
N GLY A 793 -13.65 -37.12 13.14
CA GLY A 793 -12.34 -36.48 12.94
C GLY A 793 -11.71 -36.72 11.57
N THR A 794 -12.29 -37.61 10.73
CA THR A 794 -11.74 -37.93 9.40
C THR A 794 -11.72 -36.70 8.51
N ILE A 795 -12.78 -35.90 8.49
CA ILE A 795 -12.87 -34.70 7.63
C ILE A 795 -11.90 -33.61 8.06
N GLU A 796 -11.65 -33.44 9.36
CA GLU A 796 -10.67 -32.49 9.87
C GLU A 796 -9.24 -32.85 9.41
N VAL A 797 -8.86 -34.15 9.52
CA VAL A 797 -7.55 -34.63 9.05
C VAL A 797 -7.42 -34.52 7.52
N LEU A 798 -8.51 -34.76 6.78
CA LEU A 798 -8.51 -34.64 5.32
C LEU A 798 -8.39 -33.19 4.87
N ILE A 799 -9.04 -32.23 5.55
CA ILE A 799 -8.89 -30.79 5.29
C ILE A 799 -7.46 -30.34 5.58
N ASP A 800 -6.88 -30.74 6.72
CA ASP A 800 -5.50 -30.44 7.06
C ASP A 800 -4.52 -30.95 5.99
N ARG A 801 -4.71 -32.17 5.50
CA ARG A 801 -3.91 -32.72 4.40
C ARG A 801 -4.07 -31.93 3.10
N ALA A 802 -5.28 -31.47 2.77
CA ALA A 802 -5.56 -30.68 1.59
C ALA A 802 -4.92 -29.28 1.69
N LEU A 803 -4.97 -28.64 2.86
CA LEU A 803 -4.31 -27.36 3.12
C LEU A 803 -2.79 -27.47 3.03
N SER A 804 -2.22 -28.53 3.61
CA SER A 804 -0.77 -28.81 3.55
C SER A 804 -0.25 -29.12 2.14
N ALA A 805 -1.13 -29.43 1.18
CA ALA A 805 -0.76 -29.73 -0.21
C ALA A 805 -0.72 -28.52 -1.14
N VAL A 806 -1.09 -27.32 -0.65
CA VAL A 806 -1.10 -26.07 -1.40
C VAL A 806 -0.32 -24.99 -0.65
N THR A 807 0.03 -23.92 -1.31
CA THR A 807 0.72 -22.75 -0.73
C THR A 807 -0.12 -21.49 -0.89
N GLY A 808 0.08 -20.51 0.00
CA GLY A 808 -0.58 -19.21 -0.05
C GLY A 808 -2.02 -19.23 0.49
N PRO A 809 -2.85 -18.25 0.10
CA PRO A 809 -4.18 -18.08 0.67
C PRO A 809 -5.13 -19.21 0.24
N VAL A 810 -5.96 -19.65 1.19
CA VAL A 810 -7.07 -20.59 0.97
C VAL A 810 -8.33 -20.03 1.61
N THR A 811 -9.47 -20.17 0.94
CA THR A 811 -10.76 -19.76 1.49
C THR A 811 -11.69 -20.94 1.71
N PHE A 812 -12.43 -20.91 2.81
CA PHE A 812 -13.56 -21.81 3.04
C PHE A 812 -14.89 -21.29 2.46
N GLY A 813 -14.82 -20.18 1.69
CA GLY A 813 -15.99 -19.49 1.14
C GLY A 813 -16.68 -18.58 2.17
N VAL A 814 -17.79 -17.99 1.74
CA VAL A 814 -18.51 -16.98 2.51
C VAL A 814 -19.32 -17.60 3.65
N GLY A 815 -19.30 -16.93 4.80
CA GLY A 815 -20.11 -17.18 5.97
C GLY A 815 -20.87 -15.93 6.40
N ALA A 816 -21.89 -16.07 7.24
CA ALA A 816 -22.57 -14.94 7.85
C ALA A 816 -21.68 -14.32 8.93
N SER A 817 -21.58 -13.00 8.96
CA SER A 817 -20.90 -12.28 10.04
C SER A 817 -21.78 -12.16 11.28
N GLU A 818 -21.17 -11.94 12.43
CA GLU A 818 -21.92 -11.81 13.69
C GLU A 818 -22.88 -10.62 13.72
N LYS A 819 -22.51 -9.53 13.04
CA LYS A 819 -23.25 -8.25 13.03
C LYS A 819 -23.34 -7.67 11.63
N LEU A 820 -24.48 -7.06 11.33
CA LEU A 820 -24.61 -6.22 10.14
C LEU A 820 -23.97 -4.85 10.41
N LYS A 821 -23.05 -4.44 9.50
CA LYS A 821 -22.44 -3.11 9.50
C LYS A 821 -22.95 -2.31 8.29
N PRO A 822 -23.54 -1.13 8.49
CA PRO A 822 -23.94 -0.24 7.39
C PRO A 822 -22.70 0.39 6.74
N GLY A 823 -22.75 0.57 5.41
CA GLY A 823 -21.71 1.23 4.61
C GLY A 823 -22.23 2.53 3.98
N ALA A 824 -21.78 2.82 2.74
CA ALA A 824 -22.11 4.05 2.03
C ALA A 824 -23.63 4.25 1.90
N HIS A 825 -24.09 5.49 2.09
CA HIS A 825 -25.48 5.94 1.94
C HIS A 825 -26.54 5.18 2.77
N LEU A 826 -26.14 4.48 3.81
CA LEU A 826 -27.01 3.77 4.72
C LEU A 826 -26.80 4.26 6.18
N HIS A 827 -27.61 5.25 6.62
CA HIS A 827 -27.48 5.91 7.91
C HIS A 827 -28.82 6.02 8.66
N GLY A 828 -28.75 6.41 9.94
CA GLY A 828 -29.91 6.77 10.76
C GLY A 828 -30.81 5.59 11.13
N VAL A 829 -32.11 5.81 11.15
CA VAL A 829 -33.13 4.86 11.62
C VAL A 829 -33.18 3.58 10.77
N ARG A 830 -32.95 3.70 9.46
CA ARG A 830 -32.93 2.54 8.53
C ARG A 830 -31.79 1.59 8.82
N ALA A 831 -30.59 2.13 9.07
CA ALA A 831 -29.43 1.31 9.41
C ALA A 831 -29.64 0.56 10.73
N LYS A 832 -30.15 1.25 11.76
CA LYS A 832 -30.47 0.65 13.07
C LYS A 832 -31.55 -0.44 12.97
N PHE A 833 -32.56 -0.23 12.13
CA PHE A 833 -33.61 -1.20 11.89
C PHE A 833 -33.08 -2.47 11.22
N LEU A 834 -32.29 -2.33 10.14
CA LEU A 834 -31.68 -3.46 9.43
C LEU A 834 -30.75 -4.27 10.35
N ALA A 835 -29.92 -3.59 11.14
CA ALA A 835 -29.04 -4.26 12.08
C ALA A 835 -29.80 -5.09 13.13
N ARG A 836 -30.86 -4.51 13.72
CA ARG A 836 -31.71 -5.25 14.69
C ARG A 836 -32.44 -6.44 14.05
N SER A 837 -32.94 -6.26 12.82
CA SER A 837 -33.62 -7.35 12.09
C SER A 837 -32.64 -8.47 11.77
N TYR A 838 -31.43 -8.14 11.37
CA TYR A 838 -30.37 -9.11 11.13
C TYR A 838 -30.00 -9.90 12.40
N ASP A 839 -29.81 -9.23 13.53
CA ASP A 839 -29.47 -9.86 14.82
C ASP A 839 -30.52 -10.91 15.24
N VAL A 840 -31.82 -10.64 15.00
CA VAL A 840 -32.90 -11.60 15.30
C VAL A 840 -32.81 -12.81 14.38
N VAL A 841 -32.57 -12.59 13.07
CA VAL A 841 -32.47 -13.67 12.07
C VAL A 841 -31.22 -14.51 12.30
N ALA A 842 -30.07 -13.88 12.51
CA ALA A 842 -28.78 -14.56 12.73
C ALA A 842 -28.83 -15.48 13.96
N LYS A 843 -29.44 -15.01 15.07
CA LYS A 843 -29.65 -15.83 16.28
C LYS A 843 -30.64 -16.98 16.05
N SER A 844 -31.72 -16.72 15.32
CA SER A 844 -32.76 -17.75 15.09
C SER A 844 -32.28 -18.90 14.21
N LEU A 845 -31.43 -18.58 13.21
CA LEU A 845 -30.88 -19.53 12.25
C LEU A 845 -29.52 -20.12 12.67
N LYS A 846 -28.94 -19.70 13.82
CA LYS A 846 -27.63 -20.15 14.32
C LYS A 846 -26.52 -20.04 13.26
N LEU A 847 -26.47 -18.90 12.56
CA LEU A 847 -25.58 -18.72 11.40
C LEU A 847 -24.08 -18.80 11.74
N GLY A 848 -23.68 -18.64 13.02
CA GLY A 848 -22.27 -18.68 13.45
C GLY A 848 -21.60 -20.06 13.46
N ARG A 849 -22.35 -21.18 13.47
CA ARG A 849 -21.78 -22.54 13.62
C ARG A 849 -20.76 -22.93 12.55
N LYS A 850 -20.93 -22.48 11.31
CA LYS A 850 -19.98 -22.75 10.22
C LYS A 850 -18.67 -22.00 10.41
N SER A 851 -18.72 -20.78 10.93
CA SER A 851 -17.53 -19.99 11.25
C SER A 851 -16.73 -20.61 12.38
N GLU A 852 -17.38 -21.14 13.43
CA GLU A 852 -16.72 -21.85 14.53
C GLU A 852 -15.92 -23.07 14.06
N PHE A 853 -16.45 -23.85 13.11
CA PHE A 853 -15.73 -25.01 12.53
C PHE A 853 -14.47 -24.56 11.76
N ARG A 854 -14.60 -23.50 10.95
CA ARG A 854 -13.49 -22.96 10.13
C ARG A 854 -12.39 -22.30 10.97
N GLN A 855 -12.76 -21.70 12.10
CA GLN A 855 -11.83 -21.12 13.08
C GLN A 855 -10.90 -22.16 13.71
N LYS A 856 -11.29 -23.46 13.74
CA LYS A 856 -10.39 -24.54 14.18
C LYS A 856 -9.09 -24.60 13.37
N PHE A 857 -9.12 -24.16 12.11
CA PHE A 857 -7.98 -24.11 11.19
C PHE A 857 -7.28 -22.74 11.17
N GLY A 858 -7.64 -21.83 12.10
CA GLY A 858 -7.09 -20.47 12.13
C GLY A 858 -7.71 -19.52 11.09
N ALA A 859 -8.91 -19.84 10.58
CA ALA A 859 -9.57 -18.98 9.60
C ALA A 859 -10.01 -17.64 10.22
N TYR A 860 -9.78 -16.56 9.48
CA TYR A 860 -10.22 -15.19 9.77
C TYR A 860 -11.24 -14.72 8.73
N GLY A 861 -12.11 -13.77 9.10
CA GLY A 861 -13.15 -13.23 8.21
C GLY A 861 -12.70 -11.96 7.48
N GLU A 862 -12.88 -11.93 6.16
CA GLU A 862 -12.76 -10.73 5.32
C GLU A 862 -14.16 -10.26 4.91
N ALA A 863 -14.47 -8.97 5.13
CA ALA A 863 -15.82 -8.44 4.91
C ALA A 863 -16.23 -8.50 3.43
N MET A 864 -17.44 -9.03 3.16
CA MET A 864 -18.08 -9.04 1.84
C MET A 864 -19.32 -8.15 1.89
N TYR A 865 -19.61 -7.47 0.78
CA TYR A 865 -20.61 -6.40 0.75
C TYR A 865 -21.82 -6.74 -0.12
N ILE A 866 -22.95 -6.16 0.27
CA ILE A 866 -24.18 -6.13 -0.51
C ILE A 866 -24.41 -4.67 -0.92
N CYS A 867 -24.58 -4.44 -2.23
CA CYS A 867 -24.75 -3.11 -2.81
C CYS A 867 -26.03 -3.05 -3.65
N TYR A 868 -26.88 -2.07 -3.40
CA TYR A 868 -28.17 -1.90 -4.09
C TYR A 868 -28.50 -0.42 -4.34
N PRO A 869 -29.29 -0.07 -5.39
CA PRO A 869 -29.63 1.31 -5.70
C PRO A 869 -30.38 1.99 -4.56
N ARG A 870 -30.27 3.32 -4.44
CA ARG A 870 -31.01 4.12 -3.43
C ARG A 870 -32.51 4.02 -3.57
N TRP A 871 -33.00 3.80 -4.78
CA TRP A 871 -34.41 3.75 -5.15
C TRP A 871 -34.77 2.36 -5.69
N GLY A 872 -36.03 1.95 -5.53
CA GLY A 872 -36.54 0.71 -6.12
C GLY A 872 -36.45 -0.55 -5.26
N VAL A 873 -35.84 -0.49 -4.07
CA VAL A 873 -35.76 -1.62 -3.13
C VAL A 873 -36.62 -1.33 -1.88
N THR A 874 -37.64 -2.15 -1.64
CA THR A 874 -38.56 -2.09 -0.48
C THR A 874 -38.24 -3.16 0.54
N VAL A 875 -38.90 -3.13 1.71
CA VAL A 875 -38.75 -4.17 2.75
C VAL A 875 -39.16 -5.56 2.25
N ARG A 876 -40.17 -5.63 1.36
CA ARG A 876 -40.56 -6.91 0.74
C ARG A 876 -39.49 -7.48 -0.17
N ASP A 877 -38.70 -6.62 -0.79
CA ASP A 877 -37.63 -7.03 -1.68
C ASP A 877 -36.45 -7.68 -0.92
N LEU A 878 -36.28 -7.37 0.38
CA LEU A 878 -35.30 -8.04 1.24
C LEU A 878 -35.64 -9.52 1.45
N GLN A 879 -36.91 -9.92 1.34
CA GLN A 879 -37.31 -11.32 1.38
C GLN A 879 -36.81 -12.09 0.15
N GLU A 880 -36.74 -11.44 -1.00
CA GLU A 880 -36.21 -12.06 -2.23
C GLU A 880 -34.69 -12.29 -2.13
N ILE A 881 -33.95 -11.44 -1.40
CA ILE A 881 -32.53 -11.66 -1.10
C ILE A 881 -32.38 -12.92 -0.22
N ILE A 882 -33.20 -13.05 0.79
CA ILE A 882 -33.16 -14.23 1.67
C ILE A 882 -33.48 -15.51 0.88
N LYS A 883 -34.55 -15.49 0.07
CA LYS A 883 -34.93 -16.60 -0.79
C LYS A 883 -33.84 -16.98 -1.81
N PHE A 884 -33.09 -15.99 -2.33
CA PHE A 884 -31.97 -16.27 -3.24
C PHE A 884 -30.91 -17.17 -2.60
N PHE A 885 -30.70 -17.03 -1.29
CA PHE A 885 -29.76 -17.87 -0.54
C PHE A 885 -30.39 -19.16 -0.04
N GLU A 886 -31.73 -19.30 -0.02
CA GLU A 886 -32.46 -20.50 0.40
C GLU A 886 -32.71 -21.49 -0.73
N ASP A 887 -32.86 -20.99 -1.96
CA ASP A 887 -33.03 -21.79 -3.18
C ASP A 887 -31.67 -22.22 -3.76
#